data_c811a6a89d6b2e9c3a61dca63723f0cd
#
_entry.id   c811a6a89d6b2e9c3a61dca63723f0cd
#
_cell.length_a   1.000
_cell.length_b   1.000
_cell.length_c   1.000
_cell.angle_alpha   90.00
_cell.angle_beta   90.00
_cell.angle_gamma   90.00
#
_symmetry.space_group_name_H-M   'P 1'
#
loop_
_entity.id
_entity.type
_entity.pdbx_description
1 polymer ?
#
loop_
_entity_poly.entity_id
_entity_poly.type
_entity_poly.pdbx_seq_one_letter_code
_entity_poly.pdbx_strand_id
1 'polypeptide(L)'
;MQRFTGLFIFGFIGIVVLGAIVGGVYFVFADFSPSGNPNSITLSSTSNVAEYKGFKISLAPDQVSQGFTVTLNSLAAADFQKNSSDPSRANLPAYLTPASAIYTIQTNGTSPTLIAVSIKLTNDLINDPLIDLYAWNGTSWIFLPGQRSGDRLVATFNGVPQAVAVFRSAPTIQVAAAALDVNQTLGEVSSINVMGIGGLTLQANGSLNGSLAGGFTAGQGYAVMPLVRAPDDGGAAVNAFLADQKARTQLIGSLIDLSNNPDYNGVILEFGKIDPKRSAAFTSFASDLNSALKQKKKSLVVVVPTPTIENASYTAGGYDLRSLGAAVDVIEIPLSNDLTSVGNGEAERMLTWSTAQTNRYKIRLLTSTLSADRVNGVFNRVPTNSTLKAFGSATLKTDLAKITAGSNVEVTLNGKVSALDYDSSSFTPRFNYTDDANVAHTVFLVTTETLSRHFALAQKFNLGGVAVRDLYNSGNPPGMINALVQYKLKNNAIAASNVVLNYTVNNSKGVVAQATGVAGKPFVWKAGEPGQYTIGVKIAGLGDVPLGSVDVVVPQATPTPTPRPTLRPVAVNPAQPQPTTAPGQPTNTPKPAPVIGGGAWGAFELGGQTIHGGIPGVGAMRKSGMTWVKVQLNSMSEDAGPAINNAHAQGFKILISMVEKGAPATDPGYQQSVANFFAGVAAKGADAIEVWNEPNLVTDWPSGQTTGSSYVGMLSKSYAAIKAANGSTIVISAAPSPTGFYGGCGAGCDDKPWLEQFVAADGLKYTDCLGIHYNEGIVSPKSIGTDPRDNHYTRYYATMINTYASIIKTSRPLCFTELGYLTGEGYSPPLAQAAPQFGWAGNTTVAQHAQWLKEAAELSKANSNIRLMIVFNVDLTHYGADPRAGYAIIRPGGACPACDTLASVMGSR
;
A
#
# COMPACT_ATOMS: atom_id res chain seq x y z
N MET A 1 18.58 11.63 65.65
CA MET A 1 17.33 11.22 66.27
C MET A 1 16.24 12.12 65.78
N GLN A 2 15.17 11.56 65.42
CA GLN A 2 13.86 11.98 64.92
C GLN A 2 13.67 11.89 63.39
N ARG A 3 12.91 10.84 63.10
CA ARG A 3 12.32 10.52 61.83
C ARG A 3 11.19 11.51 61.49
N PHE A 4 11.18 12.00 60.26
CA PHE A 4 9.93 12.48 59.66
C PHE A 4 9.65 11.64 58.39
N THR A 5 8.65 10.83 58.53
CA THR A 5 7.98 10.11 57.47
C THR A 5 7.08 11.09 56.70
N GLY A 6 7.51 11.44 55.49
CA GLY A 6 6.68 12.20 54.55
C GLY A 6 6.12 11.26 53.49
N LEU A 7 4.85 11.07 53.50
CA LEU A 7 4.06 10.30 52.54
C LEU A 7 4.02 11.08 51.19
N PHE A 8 4.75 10.59 50.22
CA PHE A 8 4.64 11.12 48.83
C PHE A 8 3.47 10.43 48.15
N ILE A 9 2.36 11.14 47.98
CA ILE A 9 1.31 10.78 47.05
C ILE A 9 1.77 11.25 45.65
N PHE A 10 2.18 10.31 44.81
CA PHE A 10 2.41 10.60 43.38
C PHE A 10 1.07 10.67 42.68
N GLY A 11 0.53 11.89 42.51
CA GLY A 11 -0.51 12.16 41.54
C GLY A 11 0.12 12.28 40.15
N PHE A 12 -0.23 11.40 39.24
CA PHE A 12 0.14 11.54 37.82
C PHE A 12 -0.57 12.76 37.24
N ILE A 13 0.13 13.87 37.09
CA ILE A 13 -0.31 15.03 36.33
C ILE A 13 0.08 14.79 34.88
N GLY A 14 -0.88 14.37 34.05
CA GLY A 14 -0.71 14.36 32.60
C GLY A 14 -0.76 15.78 32.05
N ILE A 15 0.39 16.44 31.90
CA ILE A 15 0.48 17.73 31.25
C ILE A 15 0.50 17.53 29.75
N VAL A 16 -0.59 17.87 29.07
CA VAL A 16 -0.61 17.98 27.62
C VAL A 16 -0.33 19.45 27.25
N VAL A 17 0.88 19.71 26.81
CA VAL A 17 1.31 21.02 26.33
C VAL A 17 0.96 21.13 24.85
N LEU A 18 -0.05 21.89 24.51
CA LEU A 18 -0.38 22.28 23.14
C LEU A 18 0.37 23.57 22.81
N GLY A 19 1.49 23.44 22.09
CA GLY A 19 2.22 24.57 21.55
C GLY A 19 1.50 25.15 20.34
N ALA A 20 0.70 26.19 20.51
CA ALA A 20 0.27 27.02 19.40
C ALA A 20 1.32 28.11 19.17
N ILE A 21 2.07 28.00 18.08
CA ILE A 21 3.01 29.06 17.67
C ILE A 21 2.18 30.15 16.95
N VAL A 22 1.49 30.96 17.72
CA VAL A 22 1.23 32.40 17.53
C VAL A 22 0.89 32.95 18.91
N GLY A 23 1.88 33.53 19.61
CA GLY A 23 1.68 34.23 20.89
C GLY A 23 1.33 33.32 22.08
N GLY A 24 2.23 32.49 22.47
CA GLY A 24 2.49 31.96 23.83
C GLY A 24 1.33 31.65 24.78
N VAL A 25 0.19 31.08 24.33
CA VAL A 25 -0.89 30.69 25.25
C VAL A 25 -0.87 29.16 25.39
N TYR A 26 -0.55 28.71 26.60
CA TYR A 26 -0.57 27.28 26.96
C TYR A 26 -1.87 26.95 27.67
N PHE A 27 -2.60 25.94 27.19
CA PHE A 27 -3.77 25.38 27.90
C PHE A 27 -3.34 24.13 28.65
N VAL A 28 -3.57 24.11 29.96
CA VAL A 28 -3.32 22.96 30.83
C VAL A 28 -4.66 22.31 31.15
N PHE A 29 -4.85 21.06 30.73
CA PHE A 29 -6.03 20.29 31.12
C PHE A 29 -5.74 19.54 32.42
N ALA A 30 -6.19 20.06 33.55
CA ALA A 30 -6.16 19.36 34.83
C ALA A 30 -7.54 18.70 35.07
N ASP A 31 -7.54 17.44 35.55
CA ASP A 31 -8.79 16.78 35.94
C ASP A 31 -9.24 17.27 37.32
N PHE A 32 -10.15 18.25 37.34
CA PHE A 32 -10.89 18.66 38.51
C PHE A 32 -12.38 18.47 38.28
N SER A 33 -13.04 17.65 39.11
CA SER A 33 -14.48 17.52 39.11
C SER A 33 -15.09 18.55 40.04
N PRO A 34 -15.85 19.58 39.57
CA PRO A 34 -16.53 20.54 40.43
C PRO A 34 -17.78 19.95 41.04
N SER A 35 -18.01 20.22 42.33
CA SER A 35 -19.27 19.96 43.02
C SER A 35 -20.30 21.05 42.69
N GLY A 36 -21.21 20.75 41.72
CA GLY A 36 -22.26 21.69 41.31
C GLY A 36 -23.23 21.04 40.32
N ASN A 37 -24.26 21.75 39.87
CA ASN A 37 -25.13 21.29 38.80
C ASN A 37 -24.24 20.86 37.60
N PRO A 38 -24.25 19.58 37.20
CA PRO A 38 -23.26 19.04 36.24
C PRO A 38 -23.34 19.68 34.85
N ASN A 39 -24.38 20.45 34.58
CA ASN A 39 -24.60 21.07 33.27
C ASN A 39 -24.22 22.57 33.22
N SER A 40 -24.11 23.25 34.37
CA SER A 40 -23.83 24.70 34.39
C SER A 40 -22.64 24.96 35.29
N ILE A 41 -21.55 25.46 34.70
CA ILE A 41 -20.24 25.56 35.31
C ILE A 41 -19.76 27.00 35.14
N THR A 42 -19.45 27.65 36.27
CA THR A 42 -18.83 28.99 36.26
C THR A 42 -17.30 28.83 36.20
N LEU A 43 -16.71 29.37 35.17
CA LEU A 43 -15.26 29.38 34.96
C LEU A 43 -14.63 30.62 35.60
N SER A 44 -13.43 30.43 36.14
CA SER A 44 -12.61 31.48 36.77
C SER A 44 -11.14 31.25 36.45
N SER A 45 -10.28 32.17 36.82
CA SER A 45 -8.83 32.03 36.64
C SER A 45 -8.24 30.83 37.40
N THR A 46 -8.92 30.32 38.47
CA THR A 46 -8.53 29.17 39.28
C THR A 46 -9.32 27.91 38.92
N SER A 47 -10.44 28.03 38.24
CA SER A 47 -11.25 26.91 37.74
C SER A 47 -11.65 27.17 36.29
N ASN A 48 -10.68 26.96 35.40
CA ASN A 48 -10.74 27.35 33.99
C ASN A 48 -11.18 26.22 33.06
N VAL A 49 -11.72 25.12 33.58
CA VAL A 49 -12.15 23.95 32.81
C VAL A 49 -13.59 23.59 33.15
N ALA A 50 -14.41 23.37 32.15
CA ALA A 50 -15.75 22.76 32.25
C ALA A 50 -15.78 21.43 31.48
N GLU A 51 -16.24 20.38 32.10
CA GLU A 51 -16.41 19.08 31.46
C GLU A 51 -17.83 18.52 31.65
N TYR A 52 -18.38 17.97 30.57
CA TYR A 52 -19.71 17.33 30.60
C TYR A 52 -19.73 16.17 29.58
N LYS A 53 -19.97 14.93 30.07
CA LYS A 53 -20.12 13.71 29.28
C LYS A 53 -19.00 13.51 28.22
N GLY A 54 -17.75 13.77 28.63
CA GLY A 54 -16.60 13.61 27.75
C GLY A 54 -16.29 14.80 26.84
N PHE A 55 -17.12 15.83 26.82
CA PHE A 55 -16.80 17.10 26.17
C PHE A 55 -16.19 18.07 27.22
N LYS A 56 -15.09 18.71 26.86
CA LYS A 56 -14.34 19.59 27.74
C LYS A 56 -14.10 20.93 27.05
N ILE A 57 -14.37 22.03 27.77
CA ILE A 57 -13.96 23.38 27.41
C ILE A 57 -12.88 23.82 28.37
N SER A 58 -11.84 24.46 27.89
CA SER A 58 -10.75 24.99 28.68
C SER A 58 -10.38 26.40 28.23
N LEU A 59 -10.10 27.27 29.18
CA LEU A 59 -9.71 28.65 28.97
C LEU A 59 -8.31 28.89 29.51
N ALA A 60 -7.54 29.77 28.89
CA ALA A 60 -6.34 30.27 29.52
C ALA A 60 -6.72 31.10 30.76
N PRO A 61 -5.95 31.05 31.87
CA PRO A 61 -6.29 31.77 33.10
C PRO A 61 -6.49 33.27 32.95
N ASP A 62 -5.76 33.91 32.03
CA ASP A 62 -5.82 35.34 31.67
C ASP A 62 -7.07 35.73 30.85
N GLN A 63 -7.76 34.72 30.26
CA GLN A 63 -8.98 34.92 29.48
C GLN A 63 -10.24 34.99 30.34
N VAL A 64 -10.14 34.77 31.65
CA VAL A 64 -11.28 34.74 32.58
C VAL A 64 -11.12 35.86 33.63
N SER A 65 -11.41 37.09 33.28
CA SER A 65 -11.29 38.23 34.16
C SER A 65 -12.47 38.41 35.17
N GLN A 66 -13.64 37.91 34.83
CA GLN A 66 -14.85 37.89 35.68
C GLN A 66 -15.60 36.56 35.43
N GLY A 67 -16.45 36.14 36.38
CA GLY A 67 -17.18 34.86 36.29
C GLY A 67 -17.87 34.71 34.92
N PHE A 68 -17.48 33.69 34.21
CA PHE A 68 -18.04 33.31 32.92
C PHE A 68 -18.68 31.91 33.06
N THR A 69 -20.00 31.84 32.88
CA THR A 69 -20.74 30.60 33.07
C THR A 69 -21.03 29.95 31.72
N VAL A 70 -20.73 28.67 31.62
CA VAL A 70 -21.08 27.81 30.47
C VAL A 70 -22.09 26.76 30.92
N THR A 71 -23.19 26.64 30.17
CA THR A 71 -24.13 25.53 30.31
C THR A 71 -23.97 24.57 29.15
N LEU A 72 -23.57 23.32 29.45
CA LEU A 72 -23.27 22.28 28.49
C LEU A 72 -24.41 21.27 28.41
N ASN A 73 -24.91 21.00 27.23
CA ASN A 73 -25.84 19.92 26.96
C ASN A 73 -25.31 18.99 25.87
N SER A 74 -25.88 17.80 25.79
CA SER A 74 -25.53 16.83 24.76
C SER A 74 -26.79 16.23 24.12
N LEU A 75 -26.79 16.16 22.80
CA LEU A 75 -27.82 15.48 22.00
C LEU A 75 -27.17 14.28 21.30
N ALA A 76 -27.77 13.09 21.47
CA ALA A 76 -27.24 11.89 20.79
C ALA A 76 -27.27 12.08 19.26
N ALA A 77 -26.26 11.53 18.55
CA ALA A 77 -26.15 11.65 17.09
C ALA A 77 -27.44 11.22 16.36
N ALA A 78 -28.05 10.13 16.80
CA ALA A 78 -29.28 9.59 16.20
C ALA A 78 -30.49 10.55 16.38
N ASP A 79 -30.57 11.24 17.50
CA ASP A 79 -31.66 12.19 17.78
C ASP A 79 -31.42 13.52 17.04
N PHE A 80 -30.19 13.96 16.94
CA PHE A 80 -29.81 15.09 16.10
C PHE A 80 -30.20 14.88 14.65
N GLN A 81 -29.95 13.70 14.11
CA GLN A 81 -30.31 13.38 12.72
C GLN A 81 -31.82 13.43 12.46
N LYS A 82 -32.65 13.13 13.45
CA LYS A 82 -34.13 13.19 13.35
C LYS A 82 -34.70 14.60 13.47
N ASN A 83 -33.98 15.53 14.09
CA ASN A 83 -34.45 16.89 14.37
C ASN A 83 -34.25 17.83 13.18
N SER A 84 -35.11 17.76 12.19
CA SER A 84 -35.02 18.58 10.97
C SER A 84 -35.28 20.08 11.20
N SER A 85 -35.88 20.48 12.34
CA SER A 85 -36.14 21.88 12.70
C SER A 85 -34.97 22.58 13.35
N ASP A 86 -33.92 21.84 13.78
CA ASP A 86 -32.71 22.41 14.32
C ASP A 86 -31.89 23.08 13.21
N PRO A 87 -31.58 24.40 13.30
CA PRO A 87 -30.79 25.07 12.27
C PRO A 87 -29.43 24.44 12.00
N SER A 88 -28.78 23.90 13.04
CA SER A 88 -27.48 23.23 12.89
C SER A 88 -27.60 21.91 12.13
N ARG A 89 -28.73 21.23 12.24
CA ARG A 89 -29.04 20.03 11.46
C ARG A 89 -29.47 20.38 10.02
N ALA A 90 -30.32 21.39 9.87
CA ALA A 90 -30.77 21.84 8.55
C ALA A 90 -29.60 22.30 7.66
N ASN A 91 -28.57 22.89 8.24
CA ASN A 91 -27.38 23.37 7.55
C ASN A 91 -26.18 22.41 7.65
N LEU A 92 -26.41 21.13 8.00
CA LEU A 92 -25.36 20.13 7.99
C LEU A 92 -25.01 19.75 6.55
N PRO A 93 -23.72 19.90 6.14
CA PRO A 93 -23.28 19.43 4.83
C PRO A 93 -23.59 17.95 4.60
N ALA A 94 -24.10 17.58 3.44
CA ALA A 94 -24.52 16.23 3.11
C ALA A 94 -23.40 15.17 3.21
N TYR A 95 -22.14 15.64 3.13
CA TYR A 95 -20.98 14.78 3.23
C TYR A 95 -20.52 14.55 4.69
N LEU A 96 -21.18 15.13 5.69
CA LEU A 96 -20.85 14.96 7.11
C LEU A 96 -21.91 14.11 7.81
N THR A 97 -21.44 13.11 8.55
CA THR A 97 -22.28 12.28 9.41
C THR A 97 -21.79 12.40 10.87
N PRO A 98 -22.65 12.71 11.85
CA PRO A 98 -22.24 12.76 13.24
C PRO A 98 -21.61 11.44 13.70
N ALA A 99 -20.42 11.52 14.27
CA ALA A 99 -19.69 10.40 14.86
C ALA A 99 -19.68 10.47 16.39
N SER A 100 -19.94 11.65 16.98
CA SER A 100 -20.16 11.83 18.43
C SER A 100 -21.53 12.39 18.71
N ALA A 101 -21.88 12.51 19.99
CA ALA A 101 -22.96 13.41 20.40
C ALA A 101 -22.65 14.85 19.95
N ILE A 102 -23.72 15.65 19.77
CA ILE A 102 -23.61 17.09 19.50
C ILE A 102 -23.64 17.78 20.87
N TYR A 103 -22.59 18.48 21.21
CA TYR A 103 -22.47 19.20 22.48
C TYR A 103 -22.83 20.66 22.24
N THR A 104 -23.93 21.13 22.83
CA THR A 104 -24.37 22.52 22.73
C THR A 104 -23.85 23.32 23.91
N ILE A 105 -23.52 24.59 23.64
CA ILE A 105 -22.88 25.50 24.60
C ILE A 105 -23.73 26.76 24.68
N GLN A 106 -24.24 27.04 25.89
CA GLN A 106 -24.86 28.32 26.19
C GLN A 106 -23.97 29.06 27.17
N THR A 107 -23.87 30.38 27.03
CA THR A 107 -22.97 31.18 27.85
C THR A 107 -23.68 32.30 28.52
N ASN A 108 -23.16 32.70 29.69
CA ASN A 108 -23.60 33.87 30.42
C ASN A 108 -22.34 34.61 30.97
N GLY A 109 -22.28 35.92 30.79
CA GLY A 109 -21.12 36.76 31.14
C GLY A 109 -20.30 37.16 29.91
N THR A 110 -19.13 37.74 30.11
CA THR A 110 -18.25 38.18 29.02
C THR A 110 -17.55 36.98 28.36
N SER A 111 -17.84 36.73 27.09
CA SER A 111 -17.26 35.65 26.32
C SER A 111 -15.75 35.82 26.14
N PRO A 112 -14.96 34.75 26.34
CA PRO A 112 -13.53 34.74 26.04
C PRO A 112 -13.28 34.90 24.54
N THR A 113 -12.12 35.41 24.19
CA THR A 113 -11.70 35.55 22.78
C THR A 113 -11.20 34.27 22.17
N LEU A 114 -10.73 33.32 23.00
CA LEU A 114 -10.18 32.01 22.57
C LEU A 114 -10.51 30.96 23.60
N ILE A 115 -10.98 29.80 23.14
CA ILE A 115 -11.17 28.62 23.97
C ILE A 115 -10.48 27.39 23.37
N ALA A 116 -10.12 26.43 24.21
CA ALA A 116 -9.81 25.08 23.76
C ALA A 116 -11.02 24.17 24.01
N VAL A 117 -11.33 23.33 23.04
CA VAL A 117 -12.38 22.33 23.12
C VAL A 117 -11.80 20.93 22.90
N SER A 118 -12.31 19.94 23.62
CA SER A 118 -11.93 18.56 23.35
C SER A 118 -13.09 17.59 23.55
N ILE A 119 -13.16 16.57 22.71
CA ILE A 119 -14.14 15.49 22.80
C ILE A 119 -13.41 14.16 23.02
N LYS A 120 -13.85 13.42 24.03
CA LYS A 120 -13.39 12.06 24.28
C LYS A 120 -13.96 11.14 23.20
N LEU A 121 -13.08 10.39 22.55
CA LEU A 121 -13.43 9.46 21.48
C LEU A 121 -13.82 8.10 22.07
N THR A 122 -14.75 7.45 21.45
CA THR A 122 -15.06 6.04 21.71
C THR A 122 -14.00 5.14 21.05
N ASN A 123 -13.89 3.89 21.50
CA ASN A 123 -12.84 2.98 21.04
C ASN A 123 -12.83 2.77 19.51
N ASP A 124 -13.99 2.81 18.87
CA ASP A 124 -14.14 2.71 17.41
C ASP A 124 -13.68 3.97 16.66
N LEU A 125 -13.58 5.11 17.33
CA LEU A 125 -13.17 6.38 16.75
C LEU A 125 -11.70 6.74 16.99
N ILE A 126 -11.05 6.14 18.00
CA ILE A 126 -9.69 6.49 18.38
C ILE A 126 -8.72 6.33 17.20
N ASN A 127 -8.92 5.32 16.36
CA ASN A 127 -8.05 5.05 15.21
C ASN A 127 -8.69 5.37 13.85
N ASP A 128 -9.88 5.96 13.83
CA ASP A 128 -10.56 6.32 12.58
C ASP A 128 -9.92 7.60 11.98
N PRO A 129 -9.22 7.51 10.82
CA PRO A 129 -8.58 8.67 10.20
C PRO A 129 -9.58 9.62 9.51
N LEU A 130 -10.85 9.25 9.42
CA LEU A 130 -11.88 9.96 8.65
C LEU A 130 -12.78 10.83 9.51
N ILE A 131 -12.44 11.02 10.78
CA ILE A 131 -13.18 11.88 11.71
C ILE A 131 -12.47 13.22 11.89
N ASP A 132 -13.27 14.27 11.94
CA ASP A 132 -12.84 15.65 12.14
C ASP A 132 -13.73 16.36 13.16
N LEU A 133 -13.17 17.38 13.83
CA LEU A 133 -13.90 18.21 14.78
C LEU A 133 -14.51 19.41 14.04
N TYR A 134 -15.77 19.70 14.33
CA TYR A 134 -16.46 20.85 13.78
C TYR A 134 -17.17 21.62 14.88
N ALA A 135 -17.26 22.94 14.67
CA ALA A 135 -18.02 23.86 15.53
C ALA A 135 -19.16 24.50 14.75
N TRP A 136 -20.31 24.63 15.38
CA TRP A 136 -21.45 25.40 14.88
C TRP A 136 -21.34 26.84 15.35
N ASN A 137 -21.24 27.79 14.42
CA ASN A 137 -21.10 29.23 14.72
C ASN A 137 -22.44 29.99 14.74
N GLY A 138 -23.58 29.28 14.62
CA GLY A 138 -24.91 29.85 14.50
C GLY A 138 -25.45 29.87 13.07
N THR A 139 -24.60 29.71 12.06
CA THR A 139 -25.01 29.72 10.63
C THR A 139 -24.45 28.52 9.85
N SER A 140 -23.30 28.03 10.22
CA SER A 140 -22.62 26.93 9.49
C SER A 140 -21.74 26.11 10.43
N TRP A 141 -21.48 24.86 10.03
CA TRP A 141 -20.48 24.02 10.62
C TRP A 141 -19.09 24.35 10.09
N ILE A 142 -18.20 24.78 10.96
CA ILE A 142 -16.82 25.18 10.66
C ILE A 142 -15.90 24.06 11.08
N PHE A 143 -15.06 23.57 10.17
CA PHE A 143 -13.97 22.65 10.51
C PHE A 143 -13.02 23.28 11.54
N LEU A 144 -12.72 22.56 12.59
CA LEU A 144 -11.73 22.95 13.58
C LEU A 144 -10.44 22.15 13.34
N PRO A 145 -9.33 22.83 13.05
CA PRO A 145 -8.02 22.19 13.01
C PRO A 145 -7.74 21.50 14.33
N GLY A 146 -7.83 20.18 14.36
CA GLY A 146 -7.78 19.37 15.56
C GLY A 146 -6.56 18.48 15.63
N GLN A 147 -6.08 18.21 16.84
CA GLN A 147 -5.03 17.24 17.10
C GLN A 147 -5.55 16.12 17.99
N ARG A 148 -5.07 14.91 17.74
CA ARG A 148 -5.33 13.79 18.63
C ARG A 148 -4.39 13.88 19.83
N SER A 149 -4.97 13.76 21.03
CA SER A 149 -4.25 13.74 22.29
C SER A 149 -4.80 12.59 23.15
N GLY A 150 -4.12 11.46 23.12
CA GLY A 150 -4.62 10.23 23.72
C GLY A 150 -5.96 9.81 23.11
N ASP A 151 -6.97 9.62 23.96
CA ASP A 151 -8.33 9.28 23.58
C ASP A 151 -9.22 10.49 23.23
N ARG A 152 -8.63 11.66 23.01
CA ARG A 152 -9.38 12.91 22.75
C ARG A 152 -8.98 13.54 21.42
N LEU A 153 -9.95 14.20 20.80
CA LEU A 153 -9.72 15.12 19.69
C LEU A 153 -9.82 16.56 20.21
N VAL A 154 -8.78 17.34 20.05
CA VAL A 154 -8.60 18.66 20.70
C VAL A 154 -8.41 19.74 19.63
N ALA A 155 -9.09 20.89 19.80
CA ALA A 155 -8.91 22.05 18.93
C ALA A 155 -9.10 23.36 19.69
N THR A 156 -8.72 24.47 19.08
CA THR A 156 -9.02 25.81 19.57
C THR A 156 -10.07 26.50 18.69
N PHE A 157 -10.83 27.40 19.28
CA PHE A 157 -11.85 28.19 18.59
C PHE A 157 -11.82 29.64 19.09
N ASN A 158 -11.86 30.58 18.14
CA ASN A 158 -11.95 32.02 18.47
C ASN A 158 -13.38 32.36 18.91
N GLY A 159 -13.53 32.81 20.14
CA GLY A 159 -14.81 33.01 20.80
C GLY A 159 -15.37 31.69 21.37
N VAL A 160 -16.69 31.59 21.49
CA VAL A 160 -17.38 30.40 21.97
C VAL A 160 -18.39 29.93 20.92
N PRO A 161 -18.25 28.70 20.38
CA PRO A 161 -19.21 28.16 19.42
C PRO A 161 -20.53 27.79 20.13
N GLN A 162 -21.63 27.73 19.38
CA GLN A 162 -22.92 27.31 19.91
C GLN A 162 -23.01 25.79 20.06
N ALA A 163 -22.29 25.03 19.24
CA ALA A 163 -22.16 23.58 19.40
C ALA A 163 -20.81 23.08 18.85
N VAL A 164 -20.39 21.89 19.35
CA VAL A 164 -19.20 21.20 18.86
C VAL A 164 -19.53 19.72 18.71
N ALA A 165 -19.04 19.07 17.67
CA ALA A 165 -19.18 17.63 17.46
C ALA A 165 -18.04 17.06 16.60
N VAL A 166 -17.83 15.75 16.73
CA VAL A 166 -17.02 14.97 15.81
C VAL A 166 -17.91 14.46 14.67
N PHE A 167 -17.48 14.66 13.45
CA PHE A 167 -18.15 14.15 12.26
C PHE A 167 -17.23 13.21 11.51
N ARG A 168 -17.83 12.18 10.90
CA ARG A 168 -17.19 11.35 9.89
C ARG A 168 -17.50 11.91 8.52
N SER A 169 -16.48 11.97 7.65
CA SER A 169 -16.62 12.47 6.30
C SER A 169 -16.93 11.37 5.29
N ALA A 170 -17.79 11.65 4.31
CA ALA A 170 -18.02 10.80 3.15
C ALA A 170 -17.06 11.16 2.01
N PRO A 171 -16.68 10.21 1.12
CA PRO A 171 -15.78 10.49 0.01
C PRO A 171 -16.42 11.42 -1.01
N THR A 172 -15.66 12.43 -1.45
CA THR A 172 -15.94 13.26 -2.63
C THR A 172 -14.86 12.98 -3.68
N ILE A 173 -15.24 13.02 -4.97
CA ILE A 173 -14.31 12.71 -6.05
C ILE A 173 -14.30 13.84 -7.05
N GLN A 174 -13.21 14.60 -7.09
CA GLN A 174 -12.92 15.55 -8.16
C GLN A 174 -11.56 15.27 -8.75
N VAL A 175 -11.44 15.50 -10.06
CA VAL A 175 -10.19 15.33 -10.80
C VAL A 175 -9.84 16.66 -11.44
N ALA A 176 -8.66 17.17 -11.14
CA ALA A 176 -8.06 18.30 -11.82
C ALA A 176 -6.88 17.83 -12.69
N ALA A 177 -6.69 18.49 -13.82
CA ALA A 177 -5.51 18.34 -14.67
C ALA A 177 -4.99 19.72 -15.08
N ALA A 178 -3.80 19.80 -15.68
CA ALA A 178 -3.28 21.04 -16.19
C ALA A 178 -2.67 20.86 -17.58
N ALA A 179 -2.97 21.81 -18.46
CA ALA A 179 -2.29 22.07 -19.72
C ALA A 179 -1.30 23.20 -19.48
N LEU A 180 -0.01 22.85 -19.44
CA LEU A 180 1.05 23.80 -19.06
C LEU A 180 1.66 24.55 -20.26
N ASP A 181 1.59 23.94 -21.44
CA ASP A 181 2.15 24.48 -22.68
C ASP A 181 1.08 25.04 -23.62
N VAL A 182 1.35 26.15 -24.26
CA VAL A 182 0.41 26.84 -25.17
C VAL A 182 -0.05 25.99 -26.35
N ASN A 183 0.73 24.99 -26.74
CA ASN A 183 0.48 24.12 -27.90
C ASN A 183 0.20 22.66 -27.49
N GLN A 184 -0.21 22.41 -26.25
CA GLN A 184 -0.45 21.06 -25.78
C GLN A 184 -1.68 20.44 -26.42
N THR A 185 -1.51 19.30 -27.10
CA THR A 185 -2.62 18.50 -27.63
C THR A 185 -3.30 17.78 -26.47
N LEU A 186 -4.60 18.01 -26.30
CA LEU A 186 -5.40 17.29 -25.32
C LEU A 186 -5.83 15.93 -25.87
N GLY A 187 -5.74 14.93 -25.01
CA GLY A 187 -6.41 13.64 -25.17
C GLY A 187 -7.83 13.67 -24.62
N GLU A 188 -8.29 12.54 -24.08
CA GLU A 188 -9.59 12.42 -23.45
C GLU A 188 -9.72 13.30 -22.20
N VAL A 189 -10.81 14.07 -22.10
CA VAL A 189 -11.07 15.02 -21.00
C VAL A 189 -12.32 14.69 -20.18
N SER A 190 -13.09 13.66 -20.56
CA SER A 190 -14.37 13.31 -19.92
C SER A 190 -14.25 13.02 -18.41
N SER A 191 -13.06 12.60 -17.96
CA SER A 191 -12.79 12.34 -16.55
C SER A 191 -12.33 13.58 -15.77
N ILE A 192 -12.11 14.71 -16.43
CA ILE A 192 -11.61 15.94 -15.79
C ILE A 192 -12.78 16.79 -15.31
N ASN A 193 -12.68 17.33 -14.11
CA ASN A 193 -13.61 18.29 -13.53
C ASN A 193 -13.09 19.72 -13.59
N VAL A 194 -11.74 19.88 -13.49
CA VAL A 194 -11.05 21.16 -13.50
C VAL A 194 -9.83 21.09 -14.41
N MET A 195 -9.71 22.00 -15.35
CA MET A 195 -8.54 22.16 -16.22
C MET A 195 -7.82 23.46 -15.87
N GLY A 196 -6.62 23.32 -15.31
CA GLY A 196 -5.69 24.42 -15.12
C GLY A 196 -5.00 24.77 -16.45
N ILE A 197 -5.04 26.02 -16.89
CA ILE A 197 -4.36 26.48 -18.11
C ILE A 197 -3.17 27.36 -17.75
N GLY A 198 -1.98 26.89 -18.09
CA GLY A 198 -0.71 27.56 -17.79
C GLY A 198 -0.32 28.62 -18.81
N GLY A 199 0.86 29.21 -18.58
CA GLY A 199 1.48 30.18 -19.47
C GLY A 199 1.66 31.58 -18.84
N LEU A 200 1.10 31.84 -17.65
CA LEU A 200 1.29 33.10 -16.92
C LEU A 200 2.32 32.96 -15.81
N THR A 201 3.25 33.90 -15.77
CA THR A 201 4.32 34.01 -14.76
C THR A 201 4.22 35.30 -13.98
N LEU A 202 4.25 35.21 -12.65
CA LEU A 202 4.28 36.34 -11.73
C LEU A 202 5.61 37.10 -11.82
N GLN A 203 5.54 38.42 -11.81
CA GLN A 203 6.71 39.33 -11.68
C GLN A 203 6.76 39.92 -10.27
N ALA A 204 7.94 40.35 -9.81
CA ALA A 204 8.15 40.91 -8.48
C ALA A 204 7.30 42.15 -8.18
N ASN A 205 6.92 42.92 -9.20
CA ASN A 205 6.04 44.08 -9.08
C ASN A 205 4.53 43.75 -9.10
N GLY A 206 4.15 42.45 -9.16
CA GLY A 206 2.76 42.02 -9.21
C GLY A 206 2.14 42.00 -10.62
N SER A 207 2.90 42.28 -11.68
CA SER A 207 2.42 42.08 -13.05
C SER A 207 2.52 40.61 -13.49
N LEU A 208 1.75 40.24 -14.50
CA LEU A 208 1.79 38.92 -15.13
C LEU A 208 2.49 39.01 -16.49
N ASN A 209 3.36 38.05 -16.77
CA ASN A 209 4.02 37.89 -18.04
C ASN A 209 3.60 36.57 -18.71
N GLY A 210 3.53 36.54 -20.06
CA GLY A 210 3.19 35.37 -20.83
C GLY A 210 1.76 35.33 -21.37
N SER A 211 1.35 34.21 -21.90
CA SER A 211 0.04 34.01 -22.55
C SER A 211 -0.50 32.65 -22.12
N LEU A 212 -1.80 32.58 -21.82
CA LEU A 212 -2.47 31.32 -21.46
C LEU A 212 -2.53 30.35 -22.64
N ALA A 213 -2.50 29.06 -22.32
CA ALA A 213 -2.80 28.01 -23.30
C ALA A 213 -4.19 28.23 -23.90
N GLY A 214 -4.27 28.17 -25.23
CA GLY A 214 -5.52 28.41 -25.99
C GLY A 214 -6.37 27.15 -26.15
N GLY A 215 -7.60 27.34 -26.68
CA GLY A 215 -8.50 26.22 -27.02
C GLY A 215 -9.37 25.70 -25.86
N PHE A 216 -9.37 26.34 -24.71
CA PHE A 216 -10.13 25.97 -23.53
C PHE A 216 -11.28 26.96 -23.29
N THR A 217 -12.50 26.46 -23.35
CA THR A 217 -13.71 27.28 -23.18
C THR A 217 -14.70 26.62 -22.23
N ALA A 218 -15.61 27.41 -21.70
CA ALA A 218 -16.72 26.89 -20.91
C ALA A 218 -17.59 25.89 -21.72
N GLY A 219 -18.24 24.96 -21.05
CA GLY A 219 -19.16 24.02 -21.69
C GLY A 219 -18.53 22.73 -22.20
N GLN A 220 -17.24 22.55 -22.05
CA GLN A 220 -16.53 21.31 -22.42
C GLN A 220 -16.60 20.20 -21.34
N GLY A 221 -17.45 20.38 -20.32
CA GLY A 221 -17.64 19.39 -19.24
C GLY A 221 -16.71 19.56 -18.05
N TYR A 222 -15.78 20.50 -18.07
CA TYR A 222 -14.88 20.85 -16.98
C TYR A 222 -14.81 22.37 -16.74
N ALA A 223 -14.44 22.75 -15.52
CA ALA A 223 -14.14 24.14 -15.17
C ALA A 223 -12.76 24.52 -15.69
N VAL A 224 -12.62 25.69 -16.32
CA VAL A 224 -11.33 26.23 -16.80
C VAL A 224 -10.79 27.23 -15.81
N MET A 225 -9.53 27.07 -15.40
CA MET A 225 -8.89 27.95 -14.42
C MET A 225 -7.49 28.37 -14.87
N PRO A 226 -7.24 29.67 -15.16
CA PRO A 226 -5.88 30.18 -15.34
C PRO A 226 -4.97 29.80 -14.19
N LEU A 227 -3.77 29.25 -14.53
CA LEU A 227 -2.74 28.86 -13.60
C LEU A 227 -1.59 29.85 -13.69
N VAL A 228 -1.31 30.53 -12.58
CA VAL A 228 -0.22 31.52 -12.44
C VAL A 228 0.91 30.90 -11.65
N ARG A 229 2.10 30.90 -12.23
CA ARG A 229 3.33 30.41 -11.59
C ARG A 229 4.24 31.53 -11.16
N ALA A 230 5.06 31.28 -10.17
CA ALA A 230 6.27 32.09 -9.95
C ALA A 230 7.38 31.62 -10.91
N PRO A 231 8.36 32.50 -11.21
CA PRO A 231 9.56 32.07 -11.91
C PRO A 231 10.39 31.13 -11.06
N ASP A 232 11.19 30.28 -11.72
CA ASP A 232 12.11 29.35 -11.04
C ASP A 232 13.41 30.08 -10.65
N ASP A 233 13.29 30.97 -9.66
CA ASP A 233 14.35 31.84 -9.15
C ASP A 233 14.63 31.60 -7.65
N GLY A 234 14.24 30.42 -7.13
CA GLY A 234 14.37 30.09 -5.71
C GLY A 234 13.41 30.87 -4.80
N GLY A 235 12.40 31.53 -5.40
CA GLY A 235 11.38 32.29 -4.69
C GLY A 235 11.70 33.78 -4.56
N ALA A 236 12.71 34.30 -5.23
CA ALA A 236 13.12 35.72 -5.12
C ALA A 236 11.99 36.67 -5.56
N ALA A 237 11.41 36.46 -6.74
CA ALA A 237 10.33 37.29 -7.26
C ALA A 237 9.07 37.26 -6.37
N VAL A 238 8.65 36.07 -5.91
CA VAL A 238 7.45 35.93 -5.07
C VAL A 238 7.65 36.58 -3.69
N ASN A 239 8.83 36.46 -3.11
CA ASN A 239 9.12 37.08 -1.81
C ASN A 239 9.25 38.59 -1.90
N ALA A 240 9.76 39.11 -3.01
CA ALA A 240 9.74 40.56 -3.31
C ALA A 240 8.29 41.08 -3.50
N PHE A 241 7.49 40.38 -4.31
CA PHE A 241 6.06 40.63 -4.49
C PHE A 241 5.30 40.66 -3.15
N LEU A 242 5.52 39.70 -2.29
CA LEU A 242 4.84 39.61 -0.99
C LEU A 242 5.28 40.71 -0.01
N ALA A 243 6.48 41.27 -0.18
CA ALA A 243 6.94 42.40 0.61
C ALA A 243 6.24 43.72 0.26
N ASP A 244 5.79 43.86 -0.99
CA ASP A 244 5.20 45.10 -1.50
C ASP A 244 3.66 45.03 -1.54
N GLN A 245 3.00 45.86 -0.74
CA GLN A 245 1.54 45.93 -0.72
C GLN A 245 0.94 46.40 -2.04
N LYS A 246 1.63 47.31 -2.76
CA LYS A 246 1.15 47.80 -4.07
C LYS A 246 1.19 46.68 -5.11
N ALA A 247 2.25 45.91 -5.11
CA ALA A 247 2.37 44.73 -5.98
C ALA A 247 1.24 43.68 -5.72
N ARG A 248 0.95 43.42 -4.43
CA ARG A 248 -0.18 42.50 -4.08
C ARG A 248 -1.53 43.05 -4.55
N THR A 249 -1.81 44.33 -4.35
CA THR A 249 -3.04 44.97 -4.85
C THR A 249 -3.12 44.96 -6.37
N GLN A 250 -2.00 45.19 -7.06
CA GLN A 250 -1.94 45.15 -8.52
C GLN A 250 -2.27 43.76 -9.05
N LEU A 251 -1.68 42.70 -8.46
CA LEU A 251 -1.97 41.34 -8.89
C LEU A 251 -3.43 40.95 -8.65
N ILE A 252 -4.01 41.34 -7.50
CA ILE A 252 -5.45 41.10 -7.25
C ILE A 252 -6.27 41.75 -8.37
N GLY A 253 -6.02 43.00 -8.74
CA GLY A 253 -6.71 43.67 -9.84
C GLY A 253 -6.60 42.89 -11.15
N SER A 254 -5.36 42.54 -11.53
CA SER A 254 -5.09 41.80 -12.78
C SER A 254 -5.80 40.42 -12.82
N LEU A 255 -5.85 39.69 -11.70
CA LEU A 255 -6.52 38.40 -11.62
C LEU A 255 -8.05 38.51 -11.63
N ILE A 256 -8.58 39.57 -11.04
CA ILE A 256 -10.01 39.87 -11.10
C ILE A 256 -10.41 40.28 -12.51
N ASP A 257 -9.60 41.09 -13.22
CA ASP A 257 -9.83 41.42 -14.63
C ASP A 257 -9.77 40.19 -15.53
N LEU A 258 -8.80 39.30 -15.33
CA LEU A 258 -8.70 38.04 -16.00
C LEU A 258 -9.96 37.17 -15.74
N SER A 259 -10.45 37.14 -14.50
CA SER A 259 -11.64 36.40 -14.09
C SER A 259 -12.96 36.92 -14.66
N ASN A 260 -12.97 38.12 -15.30
CA ASN A 260 -14.13 38.65 -16.03
C ASN A 260 -14.44 37.85 -17.30
N ASN A 261 -13.48 37.10 -17.83
CA ASN A 261 -13.74 36.15 -18.91
C ASN A 261 -14.79 35.11 -18.44
N PRO A 262 -15.92 34.95 -19.15
CA PRO A 262 -16.99 34.01 -18.77
C PRO A 262 -16.54 32.54 -18.81
N ASP A 263 -15.54 32.23 -19.60
CA ASP A 263 -15.01 30.85 -19.72
C ASP A 263 -14.21 30.44 -18.49
N TYR A 264 -13.71 31.35 -17.67
CA TYR A 264 -12.89 31.00 -16.51
C TYR A 264 -13.73 30.87 -15.23
N ASN A 265 -13.52 29.80 -14.48
CA ASN A 265 -14.25 29.47 -13.27
C ASN A 265 -13.51 29.87 -11.97
N GLY A 266 -12.29 30.38 -12.10
CA GLY A 266 -11.45 30.76 -10.97
C GLY A 266 -9.99 30.94 -11.37
N VAL A 267 -9.08 30.87 -10.41
CA VAL A 267 -7.63 31.00 -10.61
C VAL A 267 -6.90 29.95 -9.80
N ILE A 268 -5.79 29.44 -10.32
CA ILE A 268 -4.84 28.56 -9.63
C ILE A 268 -3.54 29.32 -9.42
N LEU A 269 -3.02 29.37 -8.19
CA LEU A 269 -1.73 29.97 -7.85
C LEU A 269 -0.72 28.88 -7.49
N GLU A 270 0.42 28.85 -8.15
CA GLU A 270 1.55 27.94 -7.91
C GLU A 270 2.83 28.78 -7.75
N PHE A 271 3.06 29.30 -6.53
CA PHE A 271 4.13 30.23 -6.27
C PHE A 271 5.44 29.59 -5.76
N GLY A 272 5.44 28.26 -5.55
CA GLY A 272 6.65 27.55 -5.17
C GLY A 272 7.16 27.98 -3.78
N LYS A 273 8.44 28.35 -3.68
CA LYS A 273 9.07 28.62 -2.38
C LYS A 273 8.76 30.03 -1.87
N ILE A 274 8.07 30.12 -0.73
CA ILE A 274 7.81 31.33 0.03
C ILE A 274 8.62 31.31 1.33
N ASP A 275 9.29 32.42 1.67
CA ASP A 275 9.96 32.60 2.96
C ASP A 275 8.93 32.51 4.10
N PRO A 276 9.15 31.72 5.16
CA PRO A 276 8.25 31.64 6.31
C PRO A 276 7.89 32.99 6.92
N LYS A 277 8.77 33.98 6.86
CA LYS A 277 8.50 35.38 7.29
C LYS A 277 7.43 36.07 6.46
N ARG A 278 7.10 35.56 5.28
CA ARG A 278 6.06 36.11 4.37
C ARG A 278 4.74 35.38 4.47
N SER A 279 4.63 34.36 5.33
CA SER A 279 3.44 33.53 5.46
C SER A 279 2.17 34.35 5.73
N ALA A 280 2.19 35.27 6.68
CA ALA A 280 1.05 36.14 6.98
C ALA A 280 0.67 37.03 5.79
N ALA A 281 1.66 37.58 5.06
CA ALA A 281 1.42 38.40 3.88
C ALA A 281 0.79 37.59 2.73
N PHE A 282 1.23 36.33 2.54
CA PHE A 282 0.64 35.45 1.54
C PHE A 282 -0.79 35.08 1.92
N THR A 283 -1.04 34.68 3.17
CA THR A 283 -2.39 34.36 3.65
C THR A 283 -3.35 35.53 3.50
N SER A 284 -2.94 36.76 3.87
CA SER A 284 -3.76 37.95 3.66
C SER A 284 -4.05 38.20 2.18
N PHE A 285 -3.04 38.13 1.32
CA PHE A 285 -3.21 38.28 -0.13
C PHE A 285 -4.18 37.21 -0.70
N ALA A 286 -4.05 35.95 -0.30
CA ALA A 286 -4.94 34.87 -0.75
C ALA A 286 -6.38 35.09 -0.25
N SER A 287 -6.55 35.54 0.98
CA SER A 287 -7.87 35.86 1.56
C SER A 287 -8.55 37.04 0.82
N ASP A 288 -7.82 38.13 0.55
CA ASP A 288 -8.34 39.29 -0.15
C ASP A 288 -8.74 38.91 -1.60
N LEU A 289 -7.87 38.18 -2.29
CA LEU A 289 -8.15 37.66 -3.65
C LEU A 289 -9.37 36.74 -3.66
N ASN A 290 -9.46 35.79 -2.74
CA ASN A 290 -10.59 34.86 -2.70
C ASN A 290 -11.91 35.59 -2.40
N SER A 291 -11.88 36.57 -1.51
CA SER A 291 -13.02 37.41 -1.20
C SER A 291 -13.54 38.16 -2.44
N ALA A 292 -12.63 38.72 -3.24
CA ALA A 292 -12.97 39.39 -4.49
C ALA A 292 -13.47 38.39 -5.58
N LEU A 293 -12.86 37.21 -5.68
CA LEU A 293 -13.32 36.15 -6.61
C LEU A 293 -14.71 35.62 -6.24
N LYS A 294 -15.01 35.45 -4.95
CA LYS A 294 -16.33 35.03 -4.46
C LYS A 294 -17.45 35.97 -4.87
N GLN A 295 -17.23 37.29 -4.90
CA GLN A 295 -18.22 38.25 -5.38
C GLN A 295 -18.60 38.00 -6.84
N LYS A 296 -17.70 37.37 -7.62
CA LYS A 296 -17.91 36.95 -9.01
C LYS A 296 -18.30 35.48 -9.16
N LYS A 297 -18.53 34.75 -8.05
CA LYS A 297 -18.80 33.30 -8.02
C LYS A 297 -17.65 32.47 -8.63
N LYS A 298 -16.41 32.93 -8.47
CA LYS A 298 -15.21 32.26 -8.94
C LYS A 298 -14.46 31.65 -7.74
N SER A 299 -13.60 30.67 -8.01
CA SER A 299 -12.88 29.91 -6.98
C SER A 299 -11.38 30.20 -7.01
N LEU A 300 -10.73 30.08 -5.84
CA LEU A 300 -9.29 30.16 -5.69
C LEU A 300 -8.71 28.81 -5.30
N VAL A 301 -7.76 28.34 -6.09
CA VAL A 301 -6.95 27.15 -5.81
C VAL A 301 -5.51 27.59 -5.54
N VAL A 302 -4.89 27.05 -4.49
CA VAL A 302 -3.49 27.30 -4.18
C VAL A 302 -2.73 25.99 -4.16
N VAL A 303 -1.66 25.90 -4.95
CA VAL A 303 -0.70 24.80 -4.93
C VAL A 303 0.38 25.14 -3.91
N VAL A 304 0.55 24.31 -2.90
CA VAL A 304 1.61 24.46 -1.91
C VAL A 304 2.80 23.57 -2.25
N PRO A 305 4.02 23.83 -1.75
CA PRO A 305 5.11 22.86 -1.85
C PRO A 305 4.76 21.59 -1.06
N THR A 306 5.38 20.46 -1.44
CA THR A 306 5.28 19.22 -0.66
C THR A 306 5.69 19.49 0.80
N PRO A 307 4.82 19.23 1.78
CA PRO A 307 5.19 19.39 3.18
C PRO A 307 6.37 18.50 3.56
N THR A 308 7.34 19.05 4.24
CA THR A 308 8.56 18.38 4.70
C THR A 308 8.68 18.41 6.22
N ILE A 309 9.51 17.55 6.77
CA ILE A 309 9.77 17.55 8.22
C ILE A 309 10.92 18.51 8.53
N GLU A 310 10.63 19.50 9.35
CA GLU A 310 11.60 20.42 9.93
C GLU A 310 11.41 20.43 11.45
N ASN A 311 12.49 20.30 12.22
CA ASN A 311 12.44 20.31 13.70
C ASN A 311 11.40 19.31 14.26
N ALA A 312 11.37 18.09 13.71
CA ALA A 312 10.49 16.99 14.09
C ALA A 312 8.98 17.22 13.85
N SER A 313 8.60 18.24 13.07
CA SER A 313 7.22 18.51 12.68
C SER A 313 7.10 18.77 11.19
N TYR A 314 5.94 18.49 10.58
CA TYR A 314 5.71 18.86 9.19
C TYR A 314 5.52 20.36 9.03
N THR A 315 6.02 20.90 7.92
CA THR A 315 5.84 22.28 7.49
C THR A 315 5.68 22.35 5.98
N ALA A 316 4.93 23.33 5.50
CA ALA A 316 4.87 23.71 4.09
C ALA A 316 5.62 25.03 3.81
N GLY A 317 6.67 25.33 4.59
CA GLY A 317 7.45 26.54 4.49
C GLY A 317 6.61 27.80 4.79
N GLY A 318 6.58 28.73 3.86
CA GLY A 318 5.79 29.97 4.00
C GLY A 318 4.27 29.81 3.83
N TYR A 319 3.74 28.58 3.76
CA TYR A 319 2.31 28.30 3.66
C TYR A 319 1.76 27.78 4.99
N ASP A 320 1.09 28.60 5.75
CA ASP A 320 0.34 28.16 6.92
C ASP A 320 -0.96 27.48 6.46
N LEU A 321 -0.96 26.13 6.42
CA LEU A 321 -2.11 25.35 5.92
C LEU A 321 -3.38 25.59 6.72
N ARG A 322 -3.28 25.94 8.01
CA ARG A 322 -4.44 26.23 8.85
C ARG A 322 -5.11 27.53 8.42
N SER A 323 -4.36 28.61 8.38
CA SER A 323 -4.87 29.91 7.99
C SER A 323 -5.25 29.95 6.50
N LEU A 324 -4.46 29.30 5.65
CA LEU A 324 -4.72 29.20 4.21
C LEU A 324 -5.99 28.39 3.93
N GLY A 325 -6.20 27.29 4.66
CA GLY A 325 -7.41 26.48 4.55
C GLY A 325 -8.69 27.21 4.90
N ALA A 326 -8.62 28.23 5.78
CA ALA A 326 -9.73 29.13 6.02
C ALA A 326 -9.92 30.15 4.87
N ALA A 327 -8.83 30.59 4.24
CA ALA A 327 -8.79 31.68 3.29
C ALA A 327 -9.13 31.28 1.83
N VAL A 328 -8.90 30.01 1.41
CA VAL A 328 -9.05 29.58 0.01
C VAL A 328 -10.08 28.45 -0.15
N ASP A 329 -10.46 28.15 -1.40
CA ASP A 329 -11.43 27.07 -1.68
C ASP A 329 -10.77 25.72 -1.74
N VAL A 330 -9.59 25.62 -2.36
CA VAL A 330 -8.87 24.37 -2.58
C VAL A 330 -7.38 24.57 -2.36
N ILE A 331 -6.74 23.60 -1.72
CA ILE A 331 -5.30 23.49 -1.60
C ILE A 331 -4.86 22.22 -2.33
N GLU A 332 -3.96 22.36 -3.31
CA GLU A 332 -3.32 21.21 -3.96
C GLU A 332 -2.00 20.92 -3.23
N ILE A 333 -1.88 19.69 -2.68
CA ILE A 333 -0.70 19.24 -1.94
C ILE A 333 0.02 18.20 -2.79
N PRO A 334 1.23 18.49 -3.30
CA PRO A 334 2.00 17.55 -4.10
C PRO A 334 2.52 16.37 -3.27
N LEU A 335 2.49 15.18 -3.86
CA LEU A 335 3.33 14.08 -3.42
C LEU A 335 4.81 14.41 -3.65
N SER A 336 5.67 13.83 -2.85
CA SER A 336 7.12 13.93 -3.01
C SER A 336 7.57 13.48 -4.42
N ASN A 337 8.63 14.09 -4.94
CA ASN A 337 9.31 13.56 -6.11
C ASN A 337 9.95 12.20 -5.86
N ASP A 338 10.26 11.89 -4.60
CA ASP A 338 10.62 10.54 -4.17
C ASP A 338 9.37 9.66 -4.17
N LEU A 339 9.25 8.81 -5.20
CA LEU A 339 8.12 7.92 -5.36
C LEU A 339 8.03 6.86 -4.27
N THR A 340 9.12 6.56 -3.55
CA THR A 340 9.11 5.58 -2.45
C THR A 340 8.32 6.06 -1.24
N SER A 341 8.04 7.36 -1.15
CA SER A 341 7.28 7.99 -0.05
C SER A 341 5.88 7.40 0.14
N VAL A 342 5.30 6.81 -0.90
CA VAL A 342 3.97 6.19 -0.85
C VAL A 342 4.03 4.84 -0.11
N GLY A 343 4.95 3.96 -0.48
CA GLY A 343 5.06 2.63 0.12
C GLY A 343 5.75 2.62 1.49
N ASN A 344 6.61 3.61 1.78
CA ASN A 344 7.26 3.72 3.10
C ASN A 344 6.38 4.44 4.15
N GLY A 345 5.16 4.86 3.78
CA GLY A 345 4.18 5.51 4.65
C GLY A 345 4.45 7.00 4.93
N GLU A 346 5.43 7.62 4.30
CA GLU A 346 5.71 9.06 4.48
C GLU A 346 4.56 9.92 3.95
N ALA A 347 4.04 9.58 2.76
CA ALA A 347 2.87 10.26 2.19
C ALA A 347 1.64 10.17 3.09
N GLU A 348 1.42 9.04 3.77
CA GLU A 348 0.32 8.90 4.72
C GLU A 348 0.51 9.77 5.97
N ARG A 349 1.72 9.81 6.51
CA ARG A 349 2.04 10.70 7.65
C ARG A 349 1.86 12.18 7.29
N MET A 350 2.32 12.58 6.11
CA MET A 350 2.12 13.93 5.57
C MET A 350 0.63 14.27 5.45
N LEU A 351 -0.19 13.36 4.89
CA LEU A 351 -1.63 13.58 4.74
C LEU A 351 -2.37 13.58 6.08
N THR A 352 -1.96 12.75 7.04
CA THR A 352 -2.48 12.78 8.40
C THR A 352 -2.26 14.15 9.05
N TRP A 353 -1.06 14.70 8.92
CA TRP A 353 -0.77 16.05 9.38
C TRP A 353 -1.59 17.10 8.62
N SER A 354 -1.65 17.02 7.30
CA SER A 354 -2.34 18.02 6.46
C SER A 354 -3.84 18.08 6.75
N THR A 355 -4.49 16.92 6.92
CA THR A 355 -5.93 16.85 7.26
C THR A 355 -6.24 17.31 8.68
N ALA A 356 -5.25 17.30 9.57
CA ALA A 356 -5.36 17.93 10.89
C ALA A 356 -5.22 19.48 10.85
N GLN A 357 -4.60 20.03 9.81
CA GLN A 357 -4.45 21.47 9.64
C GLN A 357 -5.61 22.12 8.90
N THR A 358 -6.13 21.46 7.86
CA THR A 358 -7.20 21.99 7.02
C THR A 358 -8.22 20.95 6.64
N ASN A 359 -9.44 21.43 6.33
CA ASN A 359 -10.55 20.58 5.94
C ASN A 359 -10.16 19.70 4.73
N ARG A 360 -10.25 18.37 4.91
CA ARG A 360 -9.90 17.36 3.88
C ARG A 360 -10.60 17.58 2.54
N TYR A 361 -11.81 18.14 2.52
CA TYR A 361 -12.54 18.44 1.29
C TYR A 361 -11.98 19.60 0.50
N LYS A 362 -11.13 20.42 1.12
CA LYS A 362 -10.36 21.47 0.45
C LYS A 362 -9.02 20.98 -0.08
N ILE A 363 -8.61 19.74 0.24
CA ILE A 363 -7.33 19.18 -0.20
C ILE A 363 -7.55 18.39 -1.49
N ARG A 364 -6.77 18.67 -2.52
CA ARG A 364 -6.51 17.77 -3.65
C ARG A 364 -5.10 17.25 -3.57
N LEU A 365 -4.95 15.92 -3.70
CA LEU A 365 -3.63 15.29 -3.79
C LEU A 365 -3.05 15.51 -5.19
N LEU A 366 -1.96 16.24 -5.30
CA LEU A 366 -1.31 16.51 -6.57
C LEU A 366 -0.23 15.46 -6.86
N THR A 367 -0.31 14.86 -8.04
CA THR A 367 0.70 13.94 -8.56
C THR A 367 1.08 14.29 -10.00
N SER A 368 2.12 13.63 -10.54
CA SER A 368 2.56 13.78 -11.93
C SER A 368 2.62 12.43 -12.62
N THR A 369 2.38 12.40 -13.93
CA THR A 369 2.56 11.22 -14.78
C THR A 369 4.01 11.04 -15.23
N LEU A 370 4.88 11.99 -14.98
CA LEU A 370 6.30 11.87 -15.31
C LEU A 370 6.98 10.81 -14.42
N SER A 371 7.82 10.01 -15.01
CA SER A 371 8.75 9.13 -14.30
C SER A 371 9.76 9.91 -13.48
N ALA A 372 10.48 9.24 -12.59
CA ALA A 372 11.49 9.88 -11.76
C ALA A 372 12.88 9.26 -12.03
N ASP A 373 13.87 10.10 -12.28
CA ASP A 373 15.27 9.72 -12.37
C ASP A 373 16.01 10.18 -11.12
N ARG A 374 16.54 9.23 -10.37
CA ARG A 374 17.33 9.51 -9.16
C ARG A 374 18.81 9.53 -9.50
N VAL A 375 19.41 10.70 -9.37
CA VAL A 375 20.83 10.96 -9.57
C VAL A 375 21.43 11.54 -8.31
N ASN A 376 22.46 10.96 -7.75
CA ASN A 376 23.12 11.43 -6.51
C ASN A 376 22.12 11.66 -5.34
N GLY A 377 21.09 10.80 -5.24
CA GLY A 377 20.06 10.90 -4.21
C GLY A 377 18.94 11.90 -4.51
N VAL A 378 19.02 12.68 -5.57
CA VAL A 378 18.01 13.68 -5.98
C VAL A 378 17.08 13.06 -7.02
N PHE A 379 15.77 13.19 -6.81
CA PHE A 379 14.73 12.75 -7.74
C PHE A 379 14.32 13.87 -8.67
N ASN A 380 14.50 13.66 -9.98
CA ASN A 380 14.10 14.58 -11.04
C ASN A 380 12.95 13.98 -11.84
N ARG A 381 11.90 14.76 -12.12
CA ARG A 381 10.81 14.32 -12.98
C ARG A 381 11.22 14.36 -14.44
N VAL A 382 11.00 13.27 -15.14
CA VAL A 382 11.43 13.08 -16.53
C VAL A 382 10.35 12.36 -17.34
N PRO A 383 10.15 12.72 -18.63
CA PRO A 383 9.25 11.96 -19.52
C PRO A 383 9.71 10.50 -19.65
N THR A 384 8.78 9.56 -19.55
CA THR A 384 9.10 8.12 -19.60
C THR A 384 9.86 7.75 -20.88
N ASN A 385 9.40 8.22 -22.06
CA ASN A 385 10.04 7.90 -23.34
C ASN A 385 11.49 8.37 -23.43
N SER A 386 11.86 9.45 -22.76
CA SER A 386 13.24 9.95 -22.75
C SER A 386 14.17 9.01 -21.99
N THR A 387 13.68 8.37 -20.92
CA THR A 387 14.47 7.46 -20.09
C THR A 387 14.71 6.11 -20.78
N LEU A 388 13.75 5.67 -21.60
CA LEU A 388 13.85 4.38 -22.29
C LEU A 388 14.99 4.33 -23.33
N LYS A 389 15.52 5.47 -23.75
CA LYS A 389 16.70 5.56 -24.60
C LYS A 389 17.94 4.87 -24.00
N ALA A 390 18.00 4.75 -22.66
CA ALA A 390 19.07 4.05 -21.95
C ALA A 390 19.17 2.57 -22.31
N PHE A 391 18.09 1.95 -22.79
CA PHE A 391 18.11 0.55 -23.26
C PHE A 391 18.86 0.38 -24.58
N GLY A 392 19.01 1.44 -25.38
CA GLY A 392 19.61 1.38 -26.70
C GLY A 392 18.74 0.61 -27.69
N SER A 393 19.39 0.02 -28.70
CA SER A 393 18.73 -0.75 -29.76
C SER A 393 19.22 -2.19 -29.80
N ALA A 394 18.40 -3.07 -30.39
CA ALA A 394 18.73 -4.48 -30.58
C ALA A 394 19.95 -4.62 -31.51
N THR A 395 20.90 -5.44 -31.11
CA THR A 395 22.11 -5.76 -31.89
C THR A 395 22.38 -7.26 -31.87
N LEU A 396 22.83 -7.78 -33.02
CA LEU A 396 23.25 -9.18 -33.12
C LEU A 396 24.67 -9.32 -32.56
N LYS A 397 24.82 -10.22 -31.57
CA LYS A 397 26.14 -10.52 -30.98
C LYS A 397 26.82 -11.72 -31.65
N THR A 398 26.01 -12.64 -32.18
CA THR A 398 26.52 -13.80 -32.91
C THR A 398 27.04 -13.36 -34.28
N ASP A 399 28.24 -13.83 -34.65
CA ASP A 399 28.81 -13.67 -35.99
C ASP A 399 27.88 -14.32 -37.03
N LEU A 400 27.46 -13.52 -38.02
CA LEU A 400 26.55 -13.97 -39.08
C LEU A 400 27.09 -15.20 -39.83
N ALA A 401 28.40 -15.31 -39.99
CA ALA A 401 29.05 -16.44 -40.69
C ALA A 401 28.96 -17.75 -39.90
N LYS A 402 28.64 -17.70 -38.62
CA LYS A 402 28.50 -18.86 -37.71
C LYS A 402 27.07 -19.31 -37.52
N ILE A 403 26.10 -18.63 -38.11
CA ILE A 403 24.70 -18.98 -37.97
C ILE A 403 24.35 -20.13 -38.93
N THR A 404 23.94 -21.25 -38.35
CA THR A 404 23.43 -22.43 -39.04
C THR A 404 22.18 -22.96 -38.34
N ALA A 405 21.42 -23.81 -38.99
CA ALA A 405 20.28 -24.46 -38.34
C ALA A 405 20.73 -25.21 -37.07
N GLY A 406 20.07 -24.93 -35.93
CA GLY A 406 20.41 -25.49 -34.62
C GLY A 406 21.48 -24.73 -33.83
N SER A 407 22.14 -23.67 -34.39
CA SER A 407 23.06 -22.83 -33.64
C SER A 407 22.35 -21.86 -32.71
N ASN A 408 23.05 -21.40 -31.67
CA ASN A 408 22.56 -20.34 -30.81
C ASN A 408 22.82 -18.96 -31.42
N VAL A 409 21.78 -18.17 -31.53
CA VAL A 409 21.83 -16.78 -32.01
C VAL A 409 21.61 -15.86 -30.81
N GLU A 410 22.59 -15.04 -30.51
CA GLU A 410 22.56 -14.11 -29.39
C GLU A 410 22.23 -12.69 -29.88
N VAL A 411 21.16 -12.11 -29.29
CA VAL A 411 20.76 -10.70 -29.50
C VAL A 411 20.85 -9.97 -28.16
N THR A 412 21.41 -8.78 -28.17
CA THR A 412 21.55 -7.92 -26.99
C THR A 412 21.05 -6.52 -27.30
N LEU A 413 20.74 -5.75 -26.26
CA LEU A 413 20.57 -4.30 -26.35
C LEU A 413 21.94 -3.64 -26.17
N ASN A 414 22.27 -2.65 -27.01
CA ASN A 414 23.52 -1.93 -26.92
C ASN A 414 23.53 -0.76 -25.94
N GLY A 415 22.41 -0.61 -25.16
CA GLY A 415 22.31 0.37 -24.11
C GLY A 415 23.04 -0.04 -22.83
N LYS A 416 23.01 0.84 -21.83
CA LYS A 416 23.76 0.71 -20.58
C LYS A 416 22.89 0.26 -19.39
N VAL A 417 21.68 -0.21 -19.65
CA VAL A 417 20.78 -0.70 -18.59
C VAL A 417 21.31 -2.01 -18.01
N SER A 418 21.49 -2.03 -16.69
CA SER A 418 22.07 -3.18 -15.97
C SER A 418 21.02 -4.08 -15.31
N ALA A 419 19.85 -3.53 -14.97
CA ALA A 419 18.75 -4.25 -14.36
C ALA A 419 17.41 -3.58 -14.70
N LEU A 420 16.35 -4.36 -14.80
CA LEU A 420 14.96 -3.94 -14.84
C LEU A 420 14.22 -4.79 -13.84
N ASP A 421 13.70 -4.18 -12.77
CA ASP A 421 13.01 -4.85 -11.69
C ASP A 421 11.78 -4.01 -11.24
N TYR A 422 11.04 -4.50 -10.25
CA TYR A 422 9.91 -3.79 -9.66
C TYR A 422 10.25 -3.33 -8.25
N ASP A 423 10.02 -2.04 -7.98
CA ASP A 423 10.20 -1.45 -6.65
C ASP A 423 8.85 -1.35 -5.92
N SER A 424 8.68 -2.15 -4.88
CA SER A 424 7.45 -2.20 -4.09
C SER A 424 7.23 -0.97 -3.20
N SER A 425 8.27 -0.19 -2.92
CA SER A 425 8.15 1.02 -2.11
C SER A 425 7.61 2.20 -2.92
N SER A 426 7.89 2.23 -4.21
CA SER A 426 7.37 3.23 -5.14
C SER A 426 6.19 2.73 -5.98
N PHE A 427 5.91 1.43 -5.95
CA PHE A 427 4.94 0.77 -6.84
C PHE A 427 5.24 1.05 -8.31
N THR A 428 6.52 0.97 -8.68
CA THR A 428 6.99 1.24 -10.03
C THR A 428 7.94 0.16 -10.53
N PRO A 429 7.89 -0.18 -11.82
CA PRO A 429 9.05 -0.75 -12.49
C PRO A 429 10.20 0.25 -12.41
N ARG A 430 11.43 -0.26 -12.19
CA ARG A 430 12.62 0.58 -12.17
C ARG A 430 13.76 -0.08 -12.93
N PHE A 431 14.68 0.74 -13.43
CA PHE A 431 15.92 0.25 -14.02
C PHE A 431 17.09 1.14 -13.63
N ASN A 432 18.29 0.56 -13.69
CA ASN A 432 19.54 1.24 -13.42
C ASN A 432 20.37 1.32 -14.70
N TYR A 433 21.02 2.47 -14.89
CA TYR A 433 22.02 2.64 -15.97
C TYR A 433 23.10 3.61 -15.52
N THR A 434 24.22 3.61 -16.28
CA THR A 434 25.29 4.60 -16.12
C THR A 434 25.38 5.39 -17.41
N ASP A 435 25.38 6.71 -17.35
CA ASP A 435 25.46 7.56 -18.53
C ASP A 435 26.88 7.65 -19.15
N ASP A 436 27.06 8.45 -20.17
CA ASP A 436 28.37 8.64 -20.84
C ASP A 436 29.36 9.42 -19.97
N ALA A 437 28.89 10.18 -19.01
CA ALA A 437 29.69 10.87 -18.00
C ALA A 437 30.04 9.99 -16.79
N ASN A 438 29.69 8.70 -16.83
CA ASN A 438 29.86 7.72 -15.75
C ASN A 438 29.05 8.03 -14.48
N VAL A 439 27.90 8.71 -14.63
CA VAL A 439 26.96 8.99 -13.55
C VAL A 439 25.94 7.86 -13.45
N ALA A 440 25.69 7.38 -12.24
CA ALA A 440 24.73 6.34 -11.99
C ALA A 440 23.31 6.91 -11.86
N HIS A 441 22.37 6.30 -12.58
CA HIS A 441 20.97 6.63 -12.62
C HIS A 441 20.12 5.49 -12.10
N THR A 442 19.06 5.79 -11.35
CA THR A 442 17.97 4.87 -11.03
C THR A 442 16.66 5.50 -11.50
N VAL A 443 16.05 4.92 -12.51
CA VAL A 443 14.80 5.42 -13.10
C VAL A 443 13.62 4.62 -12.56
N PHE A 444 12.64 5.31 -12.03
CA PHE A 444 11.36 4.79 -11.56
C PHE A 444 10.27 5.14 -12.58
N LEU A 445 9.70 4.14 -13.22
CA LEU A 445 8.73 4.33 -14.31
C LEU A 445 7.32 4.49 -13.76
N VAL A 446 6.74 5.69 -13.89
CA VAL A 446 5.34 5.90 -13.51
C VAL A 446 4.42 5.18 -14.48
N THR A 447 3.52 4.37 -13.95
CA THR A 447 2.55 3.56 -14.68
C THR A 447 1.13 3.86 -14.21
N THR A 448 0.13 3.25 -14.83
CA THR A 448 -1.26 3.29 -14.38
C THR A 448 -1.40 2.76 -12.95
N GLU A 449 -0.66 1.71 -12.58
CA GLU A 449 -0.62 1.21 -11.21
C GLU A 449 -0.14 2.28 -10.23
N THR A 450 0.98 2.92 -10.52
CA THR A 450 1.56 3.98 -9.68
C THR A 450 0.53 5.07 -9.40
N LEU A 451 -0.14 5.58 -10.46
CA LEU A 451 -1.19 6.59 -10.30
C LEU A 451 -2.37 6.08 -9.48
N SER A 452 -2.80 4.83 -9.70
CA SER A 452 -3.89 4.23 -8.93
C SER A 452 -3.54 4.12 -7.44
N ARG A 453 -2.27 3.81 -7.10
CA ARG A 453 -1.77 3.82 -5.70
C ARG A 453 -1.80 5.23 -5.10
N HIS A 454 -1.41 6.25 -5.87
CA HIS A 454 -1.51 7.64 -5.44
C HIS A 454 -2.97 8.05 -5.19
N PHE A 455 -3.89 7.67 -6.07
CA PHE A 455 -5.31 7.99 -5.92
C PHE A 455 -5.96 7.23 -4.75
N ALA A 456 -5.49 6.03 -4.45
CA ALA A 456 -5.94 5.28 -3.27
C ALA A 456 -5.64 6.02 -1.96
N LEU A 457 -4.55 6.80 -1.89
CA LEU A 457 -4.29 7.69 -0.75
C LEU A 457 -5.36 8.77 -0.62
N ALA A 458 -5.75 9.42 -1.72
CA ALA A 458 -6.79 10.43 -1.69
C ALA A 458 -8.14 9.85 -1.23
N GLN A 459 -8.46 8.63 -1.65
CA GLN A 459 -9.65 7.91 -1.19
C GLN A 459 -9.54 7.53 0.28
N LYS A 460 -8.38 7.00 0.72
CA LYS A 460 -8.14 6.60 2.11
C LYS A 460 -8.38 7.75 3.10
N PHE A 461 -8.04 8.97 2.72
CA PHE A 461 -8.20 10.17 3.54
C PHE A 461 -9.49 10.95 3.24
N ASN A 462 -10.35 10.48 2.34
CA ASN A 462 -11.54 11.20 1.86
C ASN A 462 -11.22 12.65 1.46
N LEU A 463 -10.14 12.84 0.71
CA LEU A 463 -9.76 14.18 0.23
C LEU A 463 -10.77 14.72 -0.78
N GLY A 464 -10.78 16.03 -1.00
CA GLY A 464 -11.62 16.70 -1.98
C GLY A 464 -11.40 16.24 -3.43
N GLY A 465 -10.28 15.57 -3.70
CA GLY A 465 -9.99 15.00 -5.00
C GLY A 465 -8.50 14.80 -5.26
N VAL A 466 -8.18 14.64 -6.53
CA VAL A 466 -6.83 14.53 -7.05
C VAL A 466 -6.55 15.59 -8.11
N ALA A 467 -5.30 15.99 -8.25
CA ALA A 467 -4.81 16.80 -9.35
C ALA A 467 -3.64 16.09 -10.02
N VAL A 468 -3.60 16.10 -11.35
CA VAL A 468 -2.58 15.39 -12.13
C VAL A 468 -1.87 16.36 -13.07
N ARG A 469 -0.58 16.54 -12.85
CA ARG A 469 0.31 17.26 -13.77
C ARG A 469 0.78 16.34 -14.88
N ASP A 470 1.16 16.93 -15.98
CA ASP A 470 1.80 16.28 -17.12
C ASP A 470 0.97 15.16 -17.77
N LEU A 471 -0.34 15.09 -17.48
CA LEU A 471 -1.24 14.04 -17.98
C LEU A 471 -1.20 13.89 -19.50
N TYR A 472 -1.06 14.99 -20.21
CA TYR A 472 -1.01 15.06 -21.67
C TYR A 472 0.40 15.16 -22.26
N ASN A 473 1.43 14.85 -21.47
CA ASN A 473 2.79 14.80 -21.98
C ASN A 473 2.94 13.65 -22.98
N SER A 474 3.45 13.94 -24.18
CA SER A 474 3.61 12.96 -25.26
C SER A 474 4.60 11.83 -24.95
N GLY A 475 5.41 11.99 -23.93
CA GLY A 475 6.34 10.97 -23.43
C GLY A 475 5.75 10.02 -22.40
N ASN A 476 4.46 10.16 -22.04
CA ASN A 476 3.80 9.25 -21.13
C ASN A 476 3.51 7.89 -21.76
N PRO A 477 3.53 6.80 -20.97
CA PRO A 477 2.94 5.54 -21.40
C PRO A 477 1.45 5.71 -21.74
N PRO A 478 0.89 4.97 -22.70
CA PRO A 478 -0.53 5.00 -23.00
C PRO A 478 -1.36 4.50 -21.83
N GLY A 479 -2.61 4.96 -21.77
CA GLY A 479 -3.58 4.49 -20.77
C GLY A 479 -3.53 5.17 -19.41
N MET A 480 -2.69 6.21 -19.19
CA MET A 480 -2.64 6.94 -17.91
C MET A 480 -4.01 7.50 -17.51
N ILE A 481 -4.84 7.90 -18.46
CA ILE A 481 -6.18 8.39 -18.20
C ILE A 481 -7.08 7.31 -17.56
N ASN A 482 -6.81 6.02 -17.79
CA ASN A 482 -7.62 4.94 -17.25
C ASN A 482 -7.58 4.91 -15.71
N ALA A 483 -6.45 5.29 -15.09
CA ALA A 483 -6.37 5.42 -13.65
C ALA A 483 -7.36 6.47 -13.10
N LEU A 484 -7.53 7.59 -13.82
CA LEU A 484 -8.50 8.63 -13.46
C LEU A 484 -9.94 8.16 -13.64
N VAL A 485 -10.23 7.43 -14.72
CA VAL A 485 -11.55 6.83 -14.95
C VAL A 485 -11.90 5.89 -13.81
N GLN A 486 -11.00 4.98 -13.44
CA GLN A 486 -11.22 4.05 -12.34
C GLN A 486 -11.39 4.77 -11.00
N TYR A 487 -10.61 5.79 -10.73
CA TYR A 487 -10.76 6.63 -9.54
C TYR A 487 -12.15 7.27 -9.47
N LYS A 488 -12.68 7.83 -10.57
CA LYS A 488 -14.03 8.42 -10.62
C LYS A 488 -15.13 7.38 -10.42
N LEU A 489 -14.93 6.17 -10.88
CA LEU A 489 -15.86 5.05 -10.69
C LEU A 489 -15.78 4.45 -9.28
N LYS A 490 -14.91 4.98 -8.40
CA LYS A 490 -14.62 4.43 -7.07
C LYS A 490 -14.17 2.96 -7.13
N ASN A 491 -13.59 2.57 -8.24
CA ASN A 491 -13.05 1.23 -8.40
C ASN A 491 -11.64 1.19 -7.79
N ASN A 492 -11.49 0.43 -6.72
CA ASN A 492 -10.22 0.30 -6.00
C ASN A 492 -9.34 -0.84 -6.56
N ALA A 493 -9.76 -1.51 -7.63
CA ALA A 493 -8.94 -2.54 -8.26
C ALA A 493 -7.72 -1.89 -8.93
N ILE A 494 -6.55 -2.23 -8.44
CA ILE A 494 -5.27 -1.75 -8.97
C ILE A 494 -4.63 -2.89 -9.74
N ALA A 495 -4.58 -2.76 -11.06
CA ALA A 495 -3.88 -3.72 -11.91
C ALA A 495 -2.37 -3.51 -11.76
N ALA A 496 -1.65 -4.57 -11.43
CA ALA A 496 -0.19 -4.53 -11.36
C ALA A 496 0.43 -4.27 -12.74
N SER A 497 1.48 -3.47 -12.76
CA SER A 497 2.22 -3.15 -13.98
C SER A 497 3.32 -4.19 -14.19
N ASN A 498 3.19 -5.00 -15.23
CA ASN A 498 4.24 -5.95 -15.61
C ASN A 498 5.06 -5.37 -16.77
N VAL A 499 6.16 -4.70 -16.44
CA VAL A 499 7.07 -4.12 -17.43
C VAL A 499 8.24 -5.06 -17.65
N VAL A 500 8.34 -5.61 -18.85
CA VAL A 500 9.36 -6.62 -19.22
C VAL A 500 9.90 -6.37 -20.61
N LEU A 501 11.15 -6.83 -20.84
CA LEU A 501 11.71 -6.95 -22.19
C LEU A 501 11.09 -8.17 -22.85
N ASN A 502 10.46 -7.97 -24.00
CA ASN A 502 9.84 -9.03 -24.77
C ASN A 502 10.54 -9.17 -26.11
N TYR A 503 11.13 -10.34 -26.37
CA TYR A 503 11.77 -10.72 -27.61
C TYR A 503 10.83 -11.57 -28.43
N THR A 504 10.69 -11.24 -29.71
CA THR A 504 9.89 -12.01 -30.67
C THR A 504 10.73 -12.36 -31.88
N VAL A 505 10.73 -13.61 -32.26
CA VAL A 505 11.38 -14.10 -33.50
C VAL A 505 10.28 -14.36 -34.51
N ASN A 506 10.36 -13.66 -35.63
CA ASN A 506 9.42 -13.77 -36.76
C ASN A 506 10.09 -14.33 -37.99
N ASN A 507 9.32 -15.08 -38.77
CA ASN A 507 9.68 -15.44 -40.16
C ASN A 507 8.50 -15.07 -41.09
N SER A 508 8.56 -15.46 -42.37
CA SER A 508 7.49 -15.21 -43.33
C SER A 508 6.13 -15.82 -42.96
N LYS A 509 6.05 -16.75 -41.96
CA LYS A 509 4.85 -17.40 -41.49
C LYS A 509 4.30 -16.77 -40.17
N GLY A 510 5.02 -15.80 -39.60
CA GLY A 510 4.65 -15.14 -38.36
C GLY A 510 5.61 -15.42 -37.20
N VAL A 511 5.13 -15.29 -35.95
CA VAL A 511 5.94 -15.49 -34.72
C VAL A 511 6.31 -16.95 -34.58
N VAL A 512 7.58 -17.26 -34.51
CA VAL A 512 8.13 -18.63 -34.34
C VAL A 512 8.71 -18.86 -32.96
N ALA A 513 9.08 -17.78 -32.24
CA ALA A 513 9.50 -17.85 -30.85
C ALA A 513 9.22 -16.51 -30.16
N GLN A 514 8.92 -16.59 -28.88
CA GLN A 514 8.75 -15.43 -28.01
C GLN A 514 9.30 -15.76 -26.62
N ALA A 515 9.99 -14.81 -25.99
CA ALA A 515 10.51 -14.96 -24.65
C ALA A 515 10.69 -13.62 -23.96
N THR A 516 10.61 -13.63 -22.64
CA THR A 516 10.97 -12.49 -21.78
C THR A 516 12.48 -12.48 -21.59
N GLY A 517 13.10 -11.32 -21.80
CA GLY A 517 14.53 -11.10 -21.60
C GLY A 517 14.85 -10.48 -20.26
N VAL A 518 16.11 -10.62 -19.86
CA VAL A 518 16.67 -9.95 -18.67
C VAL A 518 17.54 -8.79 -19.14
N ALA A 519 17.31 -7.59 -18.59
CA ALA A 519 18.10 -6.41 -18.91
C ALA A 519 19.60 -6.66 -18.64
N GLY A 520 20.45 -6.20 -19.53
CA GLY A 520 21.89 -6.39 -19.43
C GLY A 520 22.40 -7.79 -19.81
N LYS A 521 21.51 -8.74 -20.20
CA LYS A 521 21.88 -10.09 -20.64
C LYS A 521 21.45 -10.33 -22.08
N PRO A 522 22.21 -11.11 -22.86
CA PRO A 522 21.79 -11.53 -24.20
C PRO A 522 20.55 -12.41 -24.16
N PHE A 523 19.64 -12.21 -25.10
CA PHE A 523 18.64 -13.17 -25.45
C PHE A 523 19.25 -14.22 -26.39
N VAL A 524 19.03 -15.49 -26.11
CA VAL A 524 19.56 -16.60 -26.91
C VAL A 524 18.40 -17.31 -27.58
N TRP A 525 18.43 -17.32 -28.91
CA TRP A 525 17.49 -18.07 -29.73
C TRP A 525 18.21 -19.21 -30.44
N LYS A 526 17.66 -20.41 -30.36
CA LYS A 526 18.16 -21.54 -31.14
C LYS A 526 17.62 -21.44 -32.57
N ALA A 527 18.48 -21.22 -33.54
CA ALA A 527 18.11 -21.05 -34.94
C ALA A 527 17.30 -22.25 -35.44
N GLY A 528 16.17 -21.96 -36.08
CA GLY A 528 15.29 -23.00 -36.64
C GLY A 528 15.73 -23.48 -38.04
N GLU A 529 14.73 -23.78 -38.88
CA GLU A 529 14.92 -24.18 -40.29
C GLU A 529 15.65 -23.08 -41.10
N PRO A 530 16.31 -23.42 -42.21
CA PRO A 530 16.85 -22.42 -43.10
C PRO A 530 15.81 -21.40 -43.58
N GLY A 531 16.16 -20.11 -43.53
CA GLY A 531 15.25 -19.05 -43.89
C GLY A 531 15.66 -17.67 -43.32
N GLN A 532 14.82 -16.68 -43.57
CA GLN A 532 14.97 -15.32 -43.02
C GLN A 532 14.15 -15.17 -41.78
N TYR A 533 14.74 -14.55 -40.75
CA TYR A 533 14.12 -14.27 -39.47
C TYR A 533 14.37 -12.82 -39.04
N THR A 534 13.40 -12.22 -38.37
CA THR A 534 13.60 -10.94 -37.74
C THR A 534 13.37 -11.10 -36.23
N ILE A 535 14.40 -10.76 -35.45
CA ILE A 535 14.30 -10.81 -33.97
C ILE A 535 14.05 -9.38 -33.49
N GLY A 536 12.81 -9.10 -33.09
CA GLY A 536 12.41 -7.82 -32.54
C GLY A 536 12.44 -7.84 -31.01
N VAL A 537 12.71 -6.68 -30.41
CA VAL A 537 12.65 -6.47 -28.98
C VAL A 537 11.81 -5.25 -28.63
N LYS A 538 10.97 -5.37 -27.62
CA LYS A 538 10.12 -4.27 -27.11
C LYS A 538 10.06 -4.29 -25.59
N ILE A 539 9.74 -3.13 -25.00
CA ILE A 539 9.33 -3.06 -23.60
C ILE A 539 7.80 -3.24 -23.57
N ALA A 540 7.36 -4.39 -23.09
CA ALA A 540 5.96 -4.67 -22.86
C ALA A 540 5.51 -4.06 -21.52
N GLY A 541 4.20 -3.74 -21.39
CA GLY A 541 3.62 -3.14 -20.18
C GLY A 541 3.67 -1.61 -20.11
N LEU A 542 4.36 -0.97 -21.09
CA LEU A 542 4.37 0.50 -21.25
C LEU A 542 3.81 0.92 -22.61
N GLY A 543 2.91 0.13 -23.20
CA GLY A 543 2.40 0.35 -24.56
C GLY A 543 3.27 -0.26 -25.67
N ASP A 544 3.99 -1.32 -25.33
CA ASP A 544 4.79 -2.09 -26.30
C ASP A 544 5.83 -1.24 -27.07
N VAL A 545 6.64 -0.50 -26.31
CA VAL A 545 7.65 0.40 -26.88
C VAL A 545 8.75 -0.40 -27.59
N PRO A 546 8.93 -0.26 -28.93
CA PRO A 546 9.94 -0.99 -29.67
C PRO A 546 11.35 -0.48 -29.34
N LEU A 547 12.29 -1.40 -29.16
CA LEU A 547 13.73 -1.13 -28.97
C LEU A 547 14.55 -1.56 -30.19
N GLY A 548 13.88 -1.84 -31.31
CA GLY A 548 14.51 -2.22 -32.55
C GLY A 548 14.43 -3.72 -32.86
N SER A 549 15.03 -4.10 -33.99
CA SER A 549 15.09 -5.49 -34.46
C SER A 549 16.39 -5.76 -35.19
N VAL A 550 16.73 -7.03 -35.29
CA VAL A 550 17.85 -7.53 -36.11
C VAL A 550 17.36 -8.61 -37.04
N ASP A 551 17.85 -8.59 -38.28
CA ASP A 551 17.57 -9.61 -39.27
C ASP A 551 18.65 -10.70 -39.26
N VAL A 552 18.18 -11.94 -39.33
CA VAL A 552 19.03 -13.13 -39.25
C VAL A 552 18.71 -14.05 -40.43
N VAL A 553 19.72 -14.44 -41.18
CA VAL A 553 19.56 -15.47 -42.23
C VAL A 553 20.17 -16.76 -41.74
N VAL A 554 19.35 -17.84 -41.69
CA VAL A 554 19.83 -19.22 -41.46
C VAL A 554 20.04 -19.87 -42.81
N PRO A 555 21.30 -20.11 -43.20
CA PRO A 555 21.59 -20.64 -44.53
C PRO A 555 21.13 -22.11 -44.68
N GLN A 556 20.81 -22.48 -45.89
CA GLN A 556 20.52 -23.87 -46.21
C GLN A 556 21.83 -24.68 -46.16
N ALA A 557 21.80 -25.84 -45.52
CA ALA A 557 22.98 -26.71 -45.51
C ALA A 557 23.38 -27.06 -46.94
N THR A 558 24.62 -26.75 -47.32
CA THR A 558 25.18 -27.21 -48.61
C THR A 558 25.22 -28.74 -48.57
N PRO A 559 24.59 -29.43 -49.51
CA PRO A 559 24.65 -30.88 -49.49
C PRO A 559 26.10 -31.36 -49.59
N THR A 560 26.56 -32.07 -48.60
CA THR A 560 27.85 -32.73 -48.60
C THR A 560 27.88 -33.69 -49.81
N PRO A 561 28.87 -33.59 -50.72
CA PRO A 561 28.94 -34.52 -51.86
C PRO A 561 29.01 -35.95 -51.31
N THR A 562 28.05 -36.76 -51.68
CA THR A 562 28.00 -38.17 -51.32
C THR A 562 29.21 -38.89 -51.94
N PRO A 563 30.05 -39.60 -51.17
CA PRO A 563 31.12 -40.45 -51.77
C PRO A 563 30.52 -41.46 -52.69
N ARG A 564 31.01 -41.50 -53.90
CA ARG A 564 30.66 -42.51 -54.95
C ARG A 564 30.86 -43.93 -54.42
N PRO A 565 29.87 -44.81 -54.49
CA PRO A 565 30.02 -46.19 -53.99
C PRO A 565 31.04 -46.92 -54.79
N THR A 566 32.06 -47.40 -54.13
CA THR A 566 32.95 -48.46 -54.69
C THR A 566 32.23 -49.82 -54.61
N LEU A 567 32.01 -50.42 -55.77
CA LEU A 567 31.45 -51.76 -55.92
C LEU A 567 32.37 -52.78 -55.26
N ARG A 568 31.86 -53.62 -54.41
CA ARG A 568 32.46 -54.83 -53.88
C ARG A 568 31.54 -56.05 -54.14
N PRO A 569 32.05 -57.23 -54.47
CA PRO A 569 31.27 -58.30 -55.10
C PRO A 569 30.37 -59.08 -54.11
N VAL A 570 29.32 -59.57 -54.65
CA VAL A 570 28.30 -60.51 -54.16
C VAL A 570 28.86 -61.79 -53.59
N ALA A 571 28.40 -62.24 -52.45
CA ALA A 571 28.39 -63.67 -52.04
C ALA A 571 26.99 -63.97 -51.46
N VAL A 572 26.52 -65.16 -51.86
CA VAL A 572 25.17 -65.72 -51.89
C VAL A 572 24.77 -66.33 -50.55
N ASN A 573 23.49 -66.18 -50.24
CA ASN A 573 22.57 -66.78 -49.28
C ASN A 573 22.91 -68.19 -48.66
N PRO A 574 22.22 -68.63 -47.54
CA PRO A 574 20.78 -68.87 -47.59
C PRO A 574 19.93 -68.69 -46.32
N ALA A 575 18.65 -68.41 -46.64
CA ALA A 575 17.39 -68.91 -46.02
C ALA A 575 17.02 -68.66 -44.54
N GLN A 576 16.07 -67.82 -44.34
CA GLN A 576 14.75 -67.82 -43.64
C GLN A 576 14.44 -68.85 -42.53
N PRO A 577 13.53 -68.58 -41.54
CA PRO A 577 12.17 -68.12 -41.78
C PRO A 577 11.63 -67.05 -40.82
N GLN A 578 10.59 -66.33 -41.26
CA GLN A 578 9.63 -65.53 -40.54
C GLN A 578 8.68 -66.44 -39.76
N PRO A 579 8.06 -65.95 -38.65
CA PRO A 579 6.67 -65.55 -38.77
C PRO A 579 6.24 -64.30 -37.87
N THR A 580 5.41 -63.50 -38.49
CA THR A 580 4.06 -62.97 -38.10
C THR A 580 3.80 -62.53 -36.65
N THR A 581 3.38 -61.35 -36.40
CA THR A 581 2.08 -60.66 -36.28
C THR A 581 2.19 -59.50 -35.34
N ALA A 582 1.80 -58.37 -35.78
CA ALA A 582 1.35 -57.27 -34.86
C ALA A 582 0.05 -57.75 -34.19
N PRO A 583 -0.19 -57.26 -32.96
CA PRO A 583 -1.22 -56.24 -32.82
C PRO A 583 -1.05 -55.26 -31.64
N GLY A 584 -1.76 -54.15 -31.75
CA GLY A 584 -2.39 -53.50 -30.56
C GLY A 584 -1.66 -52.34 -29.95
N GLN A 585 -2.09 -51.19 -30.33
CA GLN A 585 -2.00 -49.94 -29.59
C GLN A 585 -2.50 -50.12 -28.15
N PRO A 586 -1.78 -49.69 -27.11
CA PRO A 586 -2.38 -49.56 -25.79
C PRO A 586 -3.05 -48.18 -25.66
N THR A 587 -4.34 -48.24 -25.42
CA THR A 587 -5.15 -47.15 -24.87
C THR A 587 -4.58 -46.71 -23.54
N ASN A 588 -4.37 -45.42 -23.39
CA ASN A 588 -4.03 -44.77 -22.12
C ASN A 588 -5.20 -44.89 -21.14
N THR A 589 -5.13 -45.87 -20.25
CA THR A 589 -5.93 -45.87 -19.02
C THR A 589 -5.17 -45.11 -17.95
N PRO A 590 -5.78 -44.14 -17.24
CA PRO A 590 -5.10 -43.42 -16.17
C PRO A 590 -4.72 -44.43 -15.07
N LYS A 591 -3.44 -44.42 -14.73
CA LYS A 591 -2.91 -45.19 -13.60
C LYS A 591 -3.53 -44.61 -12.32
N PRO A 592 -4.12 -45.42 -11.44
CA PRO A 592 -4.58 -44.99 -10.14
C PRO A 592 -3.41 -44.40 -9.36
N ALA A 593 -3.63 -43.25 -8.70
CA ALA A 593 -2.68 -42.64 -7.79
C ALA A 593 -2.24 -43.67 -6.72
N PRO A 594 -0.97 -43.71 -6.35
CA PRO A 594 -0.51 -44.58 -5.29
C PRO A 594 -1.25 -44.23 -3.99
N VAL A 595 -1.97 -45.19 -3.45
CA VAL A 595 -2.41 -45.17 -2.06
C VAL A 595 -1.13 -45.22 -1.23
N ILE A 596 -0.76 -44.13 -0.60
CA ILE A 596 0.36 -44.09 0.32
C ILE A 596 -0.06 -44.78 1.59
N GLY A 597 0.24 -46.09 1.64
CA GLY A 597 0.22 -46.87 2.87
C GLY A 597 1.29 -46.28 3.79
N GLY A 598 0.99 -46.20 5.13
CA GLY A 598 1.78 -45.62 6.17
C GLY A 598 3.28 -45.91 6.14
N GLY A 599 3.99 -45.06 5.43
CA GLY A 599 5.43 -44.94 5.40
C GLY A 599 5.76 -43.45 5.72
N ALA A 600 6.93 -43.22 6.35
CA ALA A 600 7.37 -41.93 6.81
C ALA A 600 7.11 -40.81 5.80
N TRP A 601 6.43 -39.76 6.25
CA TRP A 601 6.00 -38.60 5.44
C TRP A 601 7.15 -37.78 4.82
N GLY A 602 8.38 -38.25 4.87
CA GLY A 602 9.63 -37.61 4.53
C GLY A 602 10.27 -36.91 5.75
N ALA A 603 11.52 -36.49 5.61
CA ALA A 603 12.23 -35.78 6.67
C ALA A 603 11.59 -34.38 6.88
N PHE A 604 11.62 -33.91 8.13
CA PHE A 604 11.23 -32.53 8.48
C PHE A 604 12.08 -31.52 7.72
N GLU A 605 11.42 -30.49 7.18
CA GLU A 605 12.06 -29.37 6.49
C GLU A 605 11.66 -28.05 7.12
N LEU A 606 12.60 -27.07 7.09
CA LEU A 606 12.41 -25.73 7.61
C LEU A 606 12.36 -24.73 6.45
N GLY A 607 11.50 -23.74 6.55
CA GLY A 607 11.40 -22.62 5.62
C GLY A 607 11.09 -21.30 6.30
N GLY A 608 10.93 -20.25 5.50
CA GLY A 608 10.53 -18.95 5.99
C GLY A 608 9.65 -18.21 4.98
N GLN A 609 8.70 -17.44 5.49
CA GLN A 609 7.86 -16.57 4.66
C GLN A 609 8.57 -15.25 4.41
N THR A 610 8.66 -14.84 3.15
CA THR A 610 9.29 -13.57 2.74
C THR A 610 8.27 -12.60 2.18
N ILE A 611 8.66 -11.31 2.15
CA ILE A 611 7.91 -10.31 1.42
C ILE A 611 8.16 -10.52 -0.07
N HIS A 612 7.13 -10.91 -0.83
CA HIS A 612 7.16 -11.13 -2.29
C HIS A 612 8.39 -11.89 -2.86
N GLY A 613 8.36 -12.19 -4.18
CA GLY A 613 9.27 -13.12 -4.83
C GLY A 613 10.74 -12.71 -4.97
N GLY A 614 11.19 -11.60 -4.40
CA GLY A 614 12.58 -11.16 -4.43
C GLY A 614 13.51 -11.89 -3.47
N ILE A 615 12.99 -12.55 -2.45
CA ILE A 615 13.70 -13.25 -1.37
C ILE A 615 14.89 -12.41 -0.83
N PRO A 616 14.66 -11.20 -0.31
CA PRO A 616 15.75 -10.34 0.16
C PRO A 616 16.53 -10.96 1.35
N GLY A 617 15.85 -11.80 2.13
CA GLY A 617 16.43 -12.51 3.28
C GLY A 617 17.23 -13.78 2.99
N VAL A 618 17.66 -14.06 1.74
CA VAL A 618 18.38 -15.29 1.34
C VAL A 618 19.53 -15.66 2.26
N GLY A 619 20.38 -14.69 2.63
CA GLY A 619 21.51 -14.92 3.52
C GLY A 619 21.10 -15.40 4.91
N ALA A 620 20.06 -14.78 5.48
CA ALA A 620 19.50 -15.18 6.78
C ALA A 620 18.85 -16.58 6.70
N MET A 621 18.11 -16.86 5.62
CA MET A 621 17.49 -18.16 5.41
C MET A 621 18.52 -19.30 5.30
N ARG A 622 19.58 -19.10 4.52
CA ARG A 622 20.68 -20.08 4.42
C ARG A 622 21.37 -20.28 5.75
N LYS A 623 21.69 -19.19 6.46
CA LYS A 623 22.26 -19.26 7.80
C LYS A 623 21.38 -20.05 8.77
N SER A 624 20.07 -19.91 8.68
CA SER A 624 19.09 -20.65 9.49
C SER A 624 18.92 -22.13 9.10
N GLY A 625 19.55 -22.60 8.03
CA GLY A 625 19.37 -23.95 7.49
C GLY A 625 18.02 -24.18 6.79
N MET A 626 17.34 -23.12 6.36
CA MET A 626 16.08 -23.21 5.64
C MET A 626 16.27 -23.79 4.24
N THR A 627 15.31 -24.61 3.82
CA THR A 627 15.27 -25.23 2.48
C THR A 627 14.07 -24.81 1.68
N TRP A 628 13.09 -24.16 2.32
CA TRP A 628 11.86 -23.67 1.74
C TRP A 628 11.73 -22.17 1.88
N VAL A 629 11.09 -21.54 0.90
CA VAL A 629 10.55 -20.18 0.99
C VAL A 629 9.05 -20.21 0.80
N LYS A 630 8.28 -19.47 1.59
CA LYS A 630 6.86 -19.22 1.36
C LYS A 630 6.67 -17.81 0.82
N VAL A 631 5.86 -17.70 -0.23
CA VAL A 631 5.37 -16.44 -0.78
C VAL A 631 3.85 -16.47 -0.80
N GLN A 632 3.23 -15.47 -0.18
CA GLN A 632 1.78 -15.31 -0.19
C GLN A 632 1.38 -14.22 -1.19
N LEU A 633 0.49 -14.56 -2.10
CA LEU A 633 -0.11 -13.69 -3.09
C LEU A 633 -1.42 -13.11 -2.56
N ASN A 634 -1.79 -11.90 -3.01
CA ASN A 634 -3.00 -11.21 -2.54
C ASN A 634 -4.15 -11.30 -3.54
N SER A 635 -3.91 -11.81 -4.74
CA SER A 635 -4.95 -12.04 -5.75
C SER A 635 -4.50 -13.00 -6.84
N MET A 636 -5.46 -13.54 -7.59
CA MET A 636 -5.19 -14.37 -8.77
C MET A 636 -4.54 -13.61 -9.93
N SER A 637 -4.49 -12.28 -9.87
CA SER A 637 -3.81 -11.46 -10.89
C SER A 637 -2.29 -11.42 -10.72
N GLU A 638 -1.77 -11.86 -9.57
CA GLU A 638 -0.33 -11.91 -9.32
C GLU A 638 0.32 -13.14 -9.97
N ASP A 639 1.44 -12.92 -10.65
CA ASP A 639 2.20 -14.01 -11.27
C ASP A 639 3.19 -14.64 -10.27
N ALA A 640 2.97 -15.90 -9.93
CA ALA A 640 3.89 -16.69 -9.10
C ALA A 640 5.20 -17.08 -9.81
N GLY A 641 5.27 -17.00 -11.14
CA GLY A 641 6.40 -17.47 -11.93
C GLY A 641 7.75 -16.86 -11.53
N PRO A 642 7.88 -15.55 -11.41
CA PRO A 642 9.11 -14.90 -10.94
C PRO A 642 9.58 -15.40 -9.57
N ALA A 643 8.64 -15.56 -8.62
CA ALA A 643 8.96 -16.07 -7.28
C ALA A 643 9.46 -17.52 -7.33
N ILE A 644 8.80 -18.38 -8.11
CA ILE A 644 9.18 -19.78 -8.29
C ILE A 644 10.59 -19.86 -8.90
N ASN A 645 10.83 -19.16 -9.99
CA ASN A 645 12.12 -19.16 -10.67
C ASN A 645 13.24 -18.62 -9.77
N ASN A 646 12.99 -17.57 -9.00
CA ASN A 646 13.97 -17.01 -8.09
C ASN A 646 14.28 -17.97 -6.93
N ALA A 647 13.28 -18.59 -6.33
CA ALA A 647 13.49 -19.57 -5.27
C ALA A 647 14.37 -20.72 -5.74
N HIS A 648 14.03 -21.32 -6.89
CA HIS A 648 14.80 -22.42 -7.49
C HIS A 648 16.22 -22.00 -7.87
N ALA A 649 16.41 -20.80 -8.45
CA ALA A 649 17.72 -20.26 -8.77
C ALA A 649 18.59 -20.05 -7.52
N GLN A 650 17.97 -19.82 -6.37
CA GLN A 650 18.62 -19.71 -5.06
C GLN A 650 18.76 -21.06 -4.32
N GLY A 651 18.28 -22.16 -4.91
CA GLY A 651 18.35 -23.50 -4.34
C GLY A 651 17.32 -23.78 -3.24
N PHE A 652 16.22 -23.03 -3.19
CA PHE A 652 15.10 -23.26 -2.29
C PHE A 652 13.97 -23.98 -3.02
N LYS A 653 13.22 -24.79 -2.29
CA LYS A 653 11.85 -25.18 -2.64
C LYS A 653 10.91 -24.02 -2.32
N ILE A 654 9.79 -23.91 -3.05
CA ILE A 654 8.83 -22.83 -2.85
C ILE A 654 7.42 -23.33 -2.55
N LEU A 655 6.84 -22.73 -1.51
CA LEU A 655 5.43 -22.81 -1.15
C LEU A 655 4.75 -21.51 -1.60
N ILE A 656 3.77 -21.63 -2.49
CA ILE A 656 2.91 -20.49 -2.88
C ILE A 656 1.58 -20.62 -2.15
N SER A 657 1.14 -19.55 -1.50
CA SER A 657 -0.24 -19.38 -1.03
C SER A 657 -0.89 -18.17 -1.69
N MET A 658 -2.22 -18.10 -1.65
CA MET A 658 -2.96 -16.94 -2.15
C MET A 658 -4.22 -16.76 -1.31
N VAL A 659 -4.50 -15.49 -0.95
CA VAL A 659 -5.76 -15.07 -0.35
C VAL A 659 -6.20 -13.74 -0.97
N GLU A 660 -7.43 -13.66 -1.43
CA GLU A 660 -8.03 -12.45 -1.96
C GLU A 660 -9.13 -11.98 -1.00
N LYS A 661 -8.82 -10.91 -0.25
CA LYS A 661 -9.73 -10.41 0.80
C LYS A 661 -11.02 -9.86 0.18
N GLY A 662 -12.15 -10.22 0.80
CA GLY A 662 -13.47 -9.81 0.30
C GLY A 662 -13.96 -10.57 -0.93
N ALA A 663 -13.24 -11.58 -1.38
CA ALA A 663 -13.65 -12.41 -2.51
C ALA A 663 -14.88 -13.27 -2.18
N PRO A 664 -15.69 -13.63 -3.20
CA PRO A 664 -16.81 -14.55 -3.05
C PRO A 664 -16.34 -16.01 -2.99
N ALA A 665 -15.50 -16.33 -1.99
CA ALA A 665 -14.74 -17.61 -1.91
C ALA A 665 -15.63 -18.86 -1.83
N THR A 666 -16.92 -18.72 -1.53
CA THR A 666 -17.90 -19.82 -1.54
C THR A 666 -18.66 -19.96 -2.85
N ASP A 667 -18.52 -19.00 -3.78
CA ASP A 667 -19.11 -19.10 -5.12
C ASP A 667 -18.44 -20.20 -5.95
N PRO A 668 -19.19 -21.14 -6.54
CA PRO A 668 -18.60 -22.23 -7.30
C PRO A 668 -17.79 -21.81 -8.55
N GLY A 669 -18.15 -20.69 -9.18
CA GLY A 669 -17.43 -20.13 -10.33
C GLY A 669 -16.11 -19.50 -9.90
N TYR A 670 -16.14 -18.74 -8.79
CA TYR A 670 -14.93 -18.18 -8.20
C TYR A 670 -13.96 -19.28 -7.74
N GLN A 671 -14.46 -20.33 -7.07
CA GLN A 671 -13.66 -21.51 -6.69
C GLN A 671 -13.02 -22.19 -7.89
N GLN A 672 -13.70 -22.26 -9.03
CA GLN A 672 -13.12 -22.80 -10.26
C GLN A 672 -12.01 -21.91 -10.81
N SER A 673 -12.16 -20.59 -10.70
CA SER A 673 -11.12 -19.63 -11.08
C SER A 673 -9.88 -19.77 -10.22
N VAL A 674 -10.05 -19.94 -8.90
CA VAL A 674 -8.94 -20.23 -7.96
C VAL A 674 -8.25 -21.57 -8.32
N ALA A 675 -9.02 -22.60 -8.64
CA ALA A 675 -8.47 -23.89 -9.06
C ALA A 675 -7.64 -23.78 -10.35
N ASN A 676 -8.12 -23.02 -11.34
CA ASN A 676 -7.40 -22.78 -12.59
C ASN A 676 -6.12 -21.96 -12.35
N PHE A 677 -6.19 -20.95 -11.47
CA PHE A 677 -5.03 -20.18 -11.06
C PHE A 677 -3.95 -21.06 -10.44
N PHE A 678 -4.30 -21.89 -9.46
CA PHE A 678 -3.34 -22.79 -8.82
C PHE A 678 -2.82 -23.88 -9.75
N ALA A 679 -3.62 -24.36 -10.72
CA ALA A 679 -3.12 -25.21 -11.79
C ALA A 679 -2.01 -24.52 -12.60
N GLY A 680 -2.18 -23.24 -12.93
CA GLY A 680 -1.15 -22.43 -13.58
C GLY A 680 0.11 -22.26 -12.71
N VAL A 681 -0.04 -22.09 -11.40
CA VAL A 681 1.07 -22.02 -10.44
C VAL A 681 1.83 -23.35 -10.38
N ALA A 682 1.12 -24.49 -10.32
CA ALA A 682 1.71 -25.81 -10.32
C ALA A 682 2.44 -26.12 -11.63
N ALA A 683 1.88 -25.73 -12.77
CA ALA A 683 2.52 -25.88 -14.08
C ALA A 683 3.81 -25.06 -14.21
N LYS A 684 3.95 -23.96 -13.47
CA LYS A 684 5.18 -23.17 -13.37
C LYS A 684 6.23 -23.79 -12.46
N GLY A 685 5.93 -24.89 -11.80
CA GLY A 685 6.89 -25.67 -11.00
C GLY A 685 6.88 -25.38 -9.50
N ALA A 686 5.84 -24.81 -8.92
CA ALA A 686 5.73 -24.68 -7.47
C ALA A 686 5.86 -26.04 -6.78
N ASP A 687 6.72 -26.15 -5.76
CA ASP A 687 6.95 -27.40 -5.02
C ASP A 687 5.79 -27.72 -4.09
N ALA A 688 5.16 -26.68 -3.51
CA ALA A 688 3.93 -26.80 -2.74
C ALA A 688 2.98 -25.62 -3.01
N ILE A 689 1.70 -25.87 -2.81
CA ILE A 689 0.65 -24.84 -2.86
C ILE A 689 -0.23 -24.98 -1.63
N GLU A 690 -0.33 -23.92 -0.83
CA GLU A 690 -1.35 -23.77 0.20
C GLU A 690 -2.58 -23.12 -0.42
N VAL A 691 -3.70 -23.85 -0.39
CA VAL A 691 -4.93 -23.43 -1.04
C VAL A 691 -5.71 -22.50 -0.12
N TRP A 692 -5.51 -21.19 -0.25
CA TRP A 692 -6.09 -20.14 0.56
C TRP A 692 -5.36 -19.89 1.90
N ASN A 693 -5.90 -18.96 2.73
CA ASN A 693 -5.41 -18.58 4.06
C ASN A 693 -6.59 -18.42 5.02
N GLU A 694 -6.45 -18.81 6.24
CA GLU A 694 -7.33 -18.61 7.42
C GLU A 694 -8.86 -18.56 7.14
N PRO A 695 -9.45 -19.58 6.47
CA PRO A 695 -10.85 -19.56 6.06
C PRO A 695 -11.86 -19.66 7.22
N ASN A 696 -11.39 -19.71 8.46
CA ASN A 696 -12.19 -19.61 9.66
C ASN A 696 -12.41 -18.14 10.12
N LEU A 697 -11.73 -17.18 9.49
CA LEU A 697 -11.87 -15.76 9.79
C LEU A 697 -12.70 -15.02 8.73
N VAL A 698 -13.52 -14.05 9.17
CA VAL A 698 -14.30 -13.19 8.26
C VAL A 698 -13.46 -12.21 7.45
N THR A 699 -12.20 -12.02 7.81
CA THR A 699 -11.24 -11.23 7.03
C THR A 699 -10.82 -11.91 5.74
N ASP A 700 -10.82 -13.25 5.74
CA ASP A 700 -10.27 -14.08 4.67
C ASP A 700 -11.32 -15.00 4.03
N TRP A 701 -12.54 -15.10 4.62
CA TRP A 701 -13.64 -15.92 4.13
C TRP A 701 -14.98 -15.17 4.28
N PRO A 702 -15.99 -15.43 3.43
CA PRO A 702 -17.28 -14.76 3.52
C PRO A 702 -17.97 -14.93 4.88
N SER A 703 -18.45 -13.81 5.45
CA SER A 703 -19.13 -13.80 6.76
C SER A 703 -20.34 -14.73 6.77
N GLY A 704 -20.52 -15.43 7.89
CA GLY A 704 -21.57 -16.43 8.06
C GLY A 704 -21.31 -17.76 7.34
N GLN A 705 -20.19 -17.90 6.62
CA GLN A 705 -19.79 -19.10 5.89
C GLN A 705 -18.39 -19.60 6.29
N THR A 706 -17.84 -19.12 7.38
CA THR A 706 -16.51 -19.45 7.91
C THR A 706 -16.41 -20.86 8.51
N THR A 707 -17.03 -21.84 7.85
CA THR A 707 -17.06 -23.24 8.32
C THR A 707 -16.06 -24.11 7.56
N GLY A 708 -15.54 -25.15 8.23
CA GLY A 708 -14.63 -26.09 7.59
C GLY A 708 -15.25 -26.81 6.38
N SER A 709 -16.55 -27.09 6.43
CA SER A 709 -17.28 -27.72 5.34
C SER A 709 -17.41 -26.79 4.10
N SER A 710 -17.58 -25.49 4.29
CA SER A 710 -17.71 -24.52 3.17
C SER A 710 -16.40 -24.36 2.39
N TYR A 711 -15.26 -24.58 3.03
CA TYR A 711 -13.94 -24.51 2.41
C TYR A 711 -13.64 -25.70 1.48
N VAL A 712 -14.20 -26.89 1.76
CA VAL A 712 -13.89 -28.12 1.02
C VAL A 712 -14.18 -28.00 -0.49
N GLY A 713 -15.19 -27.22 -0.87
CA GLY A 713 -15.52 -26.98 -2.28
C GLY A 713 -14.36 -26.34 -3.07
N MET A 714 -13.70 -25.34 -2.50
CA MET A 714 -12.52 -24.70 -3.11
C MET A 714 -11.33 -25.65 -3.12
N LEU A 715 -11.06 -26.34 -2.00
CA LEU A 715 -9.91 -27.22 -1.88
C LEU A 715 -10.00 -28.40 -2.86
N SER A 716 -11.16 -29.05 -2.99
CA SER A 716 -11.34 -30.20 -3.86
C SER A 716 -11.11 -29.89 -5.34
N LYS A 717 -11.64 -28.76 -5.82
CA LYS A 717 -11.42 -28.28 -7.19
C LYS A 717 -9.93 -27.94 -7.42
N SER A 718 -9.33 -27.22 -6.48
CA SER A 718 -7.91 -26.84 -6.55
C SER A 718 -7.00 -28.06 -6.51
N TYR A 719 -7.26 -29.04 -5.65
CA TYR A 719 -6.50 -30.27 -5.58
C TYR A 719 -6.51 -31.03 -6.93
N ALA A 720 -7.68 -31.23 -7.51
CA ALA A 720 -7.81 -31.89 -8.79
C ALA A 720 -7.04 -31.17 -9.90
N ALA A 721 -7.18 -29.82 -9.97
CA ALA A 721 -6.55 -29.00 -10.97
C ALA A 721 -5.01 -28.95 -10.81
N ILE A 722 -4.51 -28.78 -9.59
CA ILE A 722 -3.07 -28.81 -9.26
C ILE A 722 -2.46 -30.15 -9.66
N LYS A 723 -3.09 -31.26 -9.22
CA LYS A 723 -2.57 -32.61 -9.50
C LYS A 723 -2.60 -32.97 -10.98
N ALA A 724 -3.57 -32.45 -11.72
CA ALA A 724 -3.63 -32.59 -13.18
C ALA A 724 -2.52 -31.79 -13.88
N ALA A 725 -2.21 -30.60 -13.40
CA ALA A 725 -1.18 -29.74 -13.98
C ALA A 725 0.24 -30.20 -13.61
N ASN A 726 0.46 -30.58 -12.35
CA ASN A 726 1.73 -31.09 -11.86
C ASN A 726 1.48 -32.04 -10.67
N GLY A 727 1.53 -33.34 -10.91
CA GLY A 727 1.26 -34.37 -9.88
C GLY A 727 2.27 -34.37 -8.71
N SER A 728 3.47 -33.75 -8.89
CA SER A 728 4.50 -33.71 -7.86
C SER A 728 4.32 -32.54 -6.90
N THR A 729 3.56 -31.49 -7.27
CA THR A 729 3.28 -30.34 -6.39
C THR A 729 2.51 -30.81 -5.15
N ILE A 730 3.02 -30.50 -3.97
CA ILE A 730 2.38 -30.81 -2.69
C ILE A 730 1.19 -29.86 -2.50
N VAL A 731 0.00 -30.40 -2.25
CA VAL A 731 -1.18 -29.59 -1.92
C VAL A 731 -1.33 -29.54 -0.41
N ILE A 732 -1.28 -28.35 0.13
CA ILE A 732 -1.51 -28.08 1.55
C ILE A 732 -2.86 -27.39 1.69
N SER A 733 -3.70 -27.86 2.62
CA SER A 733 -4.96 -27.16 2.91
C SER A 733 -4.67 -25.80 3.54
N ALA A 734 -5.56 -24.84 3.36
CA ALA A 734 -5.49 -23.61 4.16
C ALA A 734 -5.42 -23.93 5.65
N ALA A 735 -4.54 -23.22 6.35
CA ALA A 735 -4.46 -23.30 7.79
C ALA A 735 -5.55 -22.42 8.44
N PRO A 736 -6.35 -22.93 9.39
CA PRO A 736 -7.18 -22.06 10.19
C PRO A 736 -6.33 -21.22 11.15
N SER A 737 -6.72 -19.97 11.38
CA SER A 737 -6.15 -19.16 12.45
C SER A 737 -6.44 -19.79 13.81
N PRO A 738 -5.44 -19.91 14.71
CA PRO A 738 -5.70 -20.40 16.06
C PRO A 738 -6.62 -19.42 16.81
N THR A 739 -7.78 -19.90 17.21
CA THR A 739 -8.80 -19.07 17.86
C THR A 739 -9.39 -19.80 19.04
N GLY A 740 -10.19 -19.16 19.84
CA GLY A 740 -10.83 -19.74 21.01
C GLY A 740 -11.78 -18.73 21.64
N PHE A 741 -12.13 -17.70 20.86
CA PHE A 741 -12.90 -16.56 21.34
C PHE A 741 -14.25 -16.36 20.62
N TYR A 742 -14.54 -17.16 19.58
CA TYR A 742 -15.84 -17.08 18.89
C TYR A 742 -16.94 -17.89 19.62
N GLY A 743 -16.58 -18.83 20.50
CA GLY A 743 -17.52 -19.72 21.15
C GLY A 743 -18.17 -20.75 20.22
N GLY A 744 -17.44 -21.15 19.19
CA GLY A 744 -17.87 -22.04 18.12
C GLY A 744 -17.82 -21.38 16.76
N CYS A 745 -18.79 -21.61 15.87
CA CYS A 745 -18.89 -21.03 14.55
C CYS A 745 -20.09 -20.08 14.49
N GLY A 746 -19.82 -18.81 14.28
CA GLY A 746 -20.80 -17.75 14.19
C GLY A 746 -20.35 -16.67 13.21
N ALA A 747 -19.95 -15.48 13.69
CA ALA A 747 -19.36 -14.43 12.85
C ALA A 747 -18.04 -14.90 12.22
N GLY A 748 -17.16 -15.53 13.03
CA GLY A 748 -16.03 -16.35 12.62
C GLY A 748 -16.22 -17.77 13.14
N CYS A 749 -15.21 -18.63 13.03
CA CYS A 749 -15.27 -20.00 13.56
C CYS A 749 -13.99 -20.31 14.34
N ASP A 750 -14.14 -20.88 15.53
CA ASP A 750 -12.98 -21.42 16.25
C ASP A 750 -12.33 -22.56 15.47
N ASP A 751 -11.02 -22.62 15.52
CA ASP A 751 -10.21 -23.52 14.72
C ASP A 751 -10.51 -25.01 14.94
N LYS A 752 -10.79 -25.41 16.17
CA LYS A 752 -11.17 -26.81 16.48
C LYS A 752 -12.48 -27.22 15.81
N PRO A 753 -13.65 -26.55 16.03
CA PRO A 753 -14.88 -26.89 15.33
C PRO A 753 -14.78 -26.73 13.82
N TRP A 754 -13.99 -25.76 13.33
CA TRP A 754 -13.71 -25.64 11.91
C TRP A 754 -13.02 -26.89 11.35
N LEU A 755 -11.99 -27.39 12.04
CA LEU A 755 -11.25 -28.57 11.63
C LEU A 755 -12.12 -29.84 11.70
N GLU A 756 -12.93 -29.98 12.74
CA GLU A 756 -13.89 -31.07 12.87
C GLU A 756 -14.88 -31.10 11.70
N GLN A 757 -15.43 -29.95 11.29
CA GLN A 757 -16.32 -29.82 10.14
C GLN A 757 -15.58 -30.09 8.81
N PHE A 758 -14.33 -29.65 8.67
CA PHE A 758 -13.48 -29.91 7.52
C PHE A 758 -13.24 -31.42 7.33
N VAL A 759 -12.94 -32.14 8.42
CA VAL A 759 -12.75 -33.58 8.41
C VAL A 759 -14.06 -34.31 8.11
N ALA A 760 -15.17 -33.88 8.73
CA ALA A 760 -16.49 -34.46 8.52
C ALA A 760 -16.98 -34.29 7.06
N ALA A 761 -16.54 -33.25 6.37
CA ALA A 761 -16.83 -33.00 4.96
C ALA A 761 -15.80 -33.62 3.99
N ASP A 762 -15.04 -34.61 4.45
CA ASP A 762 -14.03 -35.33 3.66
C ASP A 762 -12.86 -34.47 3.15
N GLY A 763 -12.60 -33.31 3.78
CA GLY A 763 -11.55 -32.38 3.35
C GLY A 763 -10.15 -33.00 3.26
N LEU A 764 -9.86 -33.98 4.13
CA LEU A 764 -8.57 -34.67 4.13
C LEU A 764 -8.30 -35.51 2.85
N LYS A 765 -9.31 -35.76 2.02
CA LYS A 765 -9.12 -36.43 0.72
C LYS A 765 -8.41 -35.53 -0.29
N TYR A 766 -8.48 -34.24 -0.11
CA TYR A 766 -8.02 -33.24 -1.08
C TYR A 766 -6.79 -32.46 -0.60
N THR A 767 -6.00 -33.03 0.32
CA THR A 767 -4.76 -32.44 0.78
C THR A 767 -3.69 -33.49 1.00
N ASP A 768 -2.44 -33.17 0.66
CA ASP A 768 -1.28 -34.04 0.94
C ASP A 768 -0.74 -33.76 2.36
N CYS A 769 -0.92 -32.54 2.87
CA CYS A 769 -0.51 -32.12 4.19
C CYS A 769 -1.56 -31.13 4.76
N LEU A 770 -1.94 -31.30 6.04
CA LEU A 770 -2.83 -30.35 6.69
C LEU A 770 -2.06 -29.08 7.06
N GLY A 771 -2.51 -27.93 6.55
CA GLY A 771 -1.97 -26.61 6.93
C GLY A 771 -2.34 -26.26 8.37
N ILE A 772 -1.39 -25.73 9.12
CA ILE A 772 -1.60 -25.21 10.48
C ILE A 772 -0.85 -23.90 10.69
N HIS A 773 -1.44 -22.99 11.48
CA HIS A 773 -0.82 -21.76 11.94
C HIS A 773 -0.58 -21.80 13.45
N TYR A 774 0.52 -21.17 13.90
CA TYR A 774 0.80 -20.95 15.31
C TYR A 774 1.52 -19.62 15.50
N ASN A 775 0.76 -18.53 15.68
CA ASN A 775 1.27 -17.16 15.72
C ASN A 775 0.99 -16.44 17.05
N GLU A 776 0.35 -17.11 18.02
CA GLU A 776 -0.09 -16.51 19.28
C GLU A 776 0.74 -16.89 20.51
N GLY A 777 1.85 -17.60 20.36
CA GLY A 777 2.68 -18.05 21.45
C GLY A 777 3.42 -16.91 22.16
N ILE A 778 3.38 -16.88 23.49
CA ILE A 778 4.20 -16.00 24.37
C ILE A 778 4.91 -16.76 25.48
N VAL A 779 4.95 -18.06 25.37
CA VAL A 779 5.66 -18.97 26.26
C VAL A 779 6.49 -19.96 25.45
N SER A 780 7.47 -20.62 26.08
CA SER A 780 8.26 -21.64 25.42
C SER A 780 7.38 -22.72 24.78
N PRO A 781 7.68 -23.20 23.57
CA PRO A 781 6.97 -24.35 22.94
C PRO A 781 6.97 -25.63 23.80
N LYS A 782 7.90 -25.72 24.75
CA LYS A 782 7.98 -26.82 25.74
C LYS A 782 7.00 -26.66 26.91
N SER A 783 6.38 -25.49 27.05
CA SER A 783 5.44 -25.18 28.10
C SER A 783 4.04 -25.73 27.81
N ILE A 784 3.29 -26.08 28.87
CA ILE A 784 1.91 -26.61 28.77
C ILE A 784 0.93 -25.93 29.75
N GLY A 785 1.31 -24.84 30.40
CA GLY A 785 0.44 -24.28 31.44
C GLY A 785 0.89 -22.98 32.07
N THR A 786 1.70 -22.17 31.41
CA THR A 786 2.27 -20.93 31.97
C THR A 786 1.91 -19.66 31.21
N ASP A 787 0.98 -19.73 30.25
CA ASP A 787 0.50 -18.56 29.53
C ASP A 787 -0.37 -17.70 30.48
N PRO A 788 -0.05 -16.41 30.67
CA PRO A 788 -0.80 -15.57 31.62
C PRO A 788 -2.21 -15.19 31.15
N ARG A 789 -2.55 -15.43 29.87
CA ARG A 789 -3.89 -15.09 29.32
C ARG A 789 -4.95 -16.10 29.72
N ASP A 790 -4.65 -17.37 29.48
CA ASP A 790 -5.55 -18.50 29.76
C ASP A 790 -4.85 -19.84 29.47
N ASN A 791 -5.51 -20.95 29.75
CA ASN A 791 -5.02 -22.28 29.43
C ASN A 791 -5.64 -22.89 28.15
N HIS A 792 -6.12 -22.07 27.23
CA HIS A 792 -6.66 -22.58 25.98
C HIS A 792 -5.58 -23.33 25.19
N TYR A 793 -5.95 -24.45 24.55
CA TYR A 793 -4.98 -25.33 23.88
C TYR A 793 -4.16 -24.62 22.79
N THR A 794 -4.69 -23.57 22.14
CA THR A 794 -4.00 -22.78 21.10
C THR A 794 -2.84 -21.93 21.64
N ARG A 795 -2.77 -21.72 22.96
CA ARG A 795 -1.69 -20.97 23.61
C ARG A 795 -0.38 -21.76 23.64
N TYR A 796 -0.45 -23.09 23.51
CA TYR A 796 0.68 -23.98 23.70
C TYR A 796 0.92 -24.84 22.44
N TYR A 797 2.14 -24.80 21.96
CA TYR A 797 2.57 -25.55 20.76
C TYR A 797 2.17 -27.04 20.82
N ALA A 798 2.51 -27.74 21.91
CA ALA A 798 2.25 -29.17 22.03
C ALA A 798 0.75 -29.53 22.10
N THR A 799 -0.04 -28.75 22.87
CA THR A 799 -1.48 -29.05 23.02
C THR A 799 -2.25 -28.78 21.73
N MET A 800 -1.86 -27.75 20.96
CA MET A 800 -2.48 -27.47 19.66
C MET A 800 -2.21 -28.61 18.66
N ILE A 801 -0.97 -29.04 18.52
CA ILE A 801 -0.61 -30.15 17.63
C ILE A 801 -1.34 -31.44 18.04
N ASN A 802 -1.36 -31.76 19.33
CA ASN A 802 -2.06 -32.95 19.84
C ASN A 802 -3.57 -32.90 19.56
N THR A 803 -4.19 -31.73 19.69
CA THR A 803 -5.61 -31.52 19.38
C THR A 803 -5.85 -31.76 17.89
N TYR A 804 -5.07 -31.16 17.00
CA TYR A 804 -5.24 -31.32 15.56
C TYR A 804 -4.96 -32.75 15.13
N ALA A 805 -3.85 -33.35 15.60
CA ALA A 805 -3.52 -34.76 15.29
C ALA A 805 -4.63 -35.75 15.74
N SER A 806 -5.27 -35.47 16.88
CA SER A 806 -6.40 -36.32 17.37
C SER A 806 -7.62 -36.20 16.46
N ILE A 807 -7.94 -35.01 15.96
CA ILE A 807 -9.10 -34.80 15.07
C ILE A 807 -8.88 -35.50 13.72
N ILE A 808 -7.70 -35.35 13.11
CA ILE A 808 -7.38 -35.96 11.81
C ILE A 808 -6.93 -37.41 11.93
N LYS A 809 -6.82 -37.94 13.16
CA LYS A 809 -6.36 -39.31 13.44
C LYS A 809 -5.04 -39.65 12.77
N THR A 810 -4.13 -38.71 12.69
CA THR A 810 -2.80 -38.82 12.03
C THR A 810 -2.85 -39.37 10.59
N SER A 811 -3.96 -39.15 9.89
CA SER A 811 -4.16 -39.64 8.51
C SER A 811 -3.46 -38.80 7.46
N ARG A 812 -2.94 -37.63 7.84
CA ARG A 812 -2.12 -36.71 7.05
C ARG A 812 -1.02 -36.12 7.91
N PRO A 813 0.15 -35.75 7.34
CA PRO A 813 1.13 -34.95 8.05
C PRO A 813 0.61 -33.55 8.32
N LEU A 814 1.26 -32.88 9.27
CA LEU A 814 1.02 -31.46 9.59
C LEU A 814 2.11 -30.59 8.97
N CYS A 815 1.70 -29.51 8.34
CA CYS A 815 2.58 -28.51 7.79
C CYS A 815 2.28 -27.16 8.44
N PHE A 816 3.20 -26.64 9.25
CA PHE A 816 3.13 -25.25 9.65
C PHE A 816 3.37 -24.39 8.42
N THR A 817 2.33 -23.82 7.86
CA THR A 817 2.43 -22.82 6.82
C THR A 817 2.76 -21.44 7.40
N GLU A 818 2.49 -21.25 8.71
CA GLU A 818 3.02 -20.15 9.50
C GLU A 818 3.25 -20.58 10.94
N LEU A 819 4.44 -20.31 11.45
CA LEU A 819 4.77 -20.41 12.86
C LEU A 819 5.63 -19.20 13.26
N GLY A 820 5.18 -18.41 14.22
CA GLY A 820 5.88 -17.23 14.65
C GLY A 820 5.63 -16.86 16.10
N TYR A 821 6.57 -16.13 16.67
CA TYR A 821 6.48 -15.52 18.01
C TYR A 821 6.64 -14.02 17.86
N LEU A 822 5.67 -13.25 18.35
CA LEU A 822 5.68 -11.79 18.25
C LEU A 822 6.54 -11.16 19.34
N THR A 823 7.37 -10.18 18.99
CA THR A 823 8.03 -9.28 19.94
C THR A 823 8.10 -7.86 19.40
N GLY A 824 7.72 -6.89 20.23
CA GLY A 824 7.87 -5.47 19.94
C GLY A 824 9.23 -4.89 20.30
N GLU A 825 10.15 -5.69 20.87
CA GLU A 825 11.47 -5.21 21.25
C GLU A 825 12.26 -4.70 20.02
N GLY A 826 12.83 -3.50 20.16
CA GLY A 826 13.56 -2.84 19.07
C GLY A 826 12.68 -2.04 18.10
N TYR A 827 11.36 -1.97 18.31
CA TYR A 827 10.44 -1.16 17.53
C TYR A 827 9.82 -0.02 18.35
N SER A 828 9.43 1.05 17.69
CA SER A 828 8.74 2.20 18.28
C SER A 828 7.53 2.59 17.43
N PRO A 829 6.38 2.94 18.05
CA PRO A 829 6.09 2.91 19.49
C PRO A 829 6.03 1.48 20.04
N PRO A 830 5.98 1.28 21.39
CA PRO A 830 5.81 -0.03 21.98
C PRO A 830 4.57 -0.77 21.44
N LEU A 831 4.60 -2.10 21.42
CA LEU A 831 3.58 -2.95 20.76
C LEU A 831 2.15 -2.63 21.24
N ALA A 832 1.96 -2.38 22.54
CA ALA A 832 0.67 -2.02 23.10
C ALA A 832 0.10 -0.68 22.56
N GLN A 833 0.94 0.17 22.00
CA GLN A 833 0.53 1.42 21.33
C GLN A 833 0.42 1.25 19.81
N ALA A 834 1.35 0.53 19.20
CA ALA A 834 1.36 0.29 17.75
C ALA A 834 0.20 -0.63 17.32
N ALA A 835 -0.05 -1.66 18.11
CA ALA A 835 -1.04 -2.71 17.84
C ALA A 835 -1.70 -3.17 19.16
N PRO A 836 -2.67 -2.43 19.73
CA PRO A 836 -3.29 -2.75 21.02
C PRO A 836 -3.84 -4.17 21.13
N GLN A 837 -4.40 -4.70 20.03
CA GLN A 837 -4.92 -6.08 19.96
C GLN A 837 -3.82 -7.14 20.06
N PHE A 838 -2.56 -6.79 19.85
CA PHE A 838 -1.37 -7.63 20.04
C PHE A 838 -0.59 -7.31 21.31
N GLY A 839 -1.14 -6.47 22.19
CA GLY A 839 -0.52 -6.05 23.46
C GLY A 839 -0.12 -7.21 24.37
N TRP A 840 -0.73 -8.39 24.17
CA TRP A 840 -0.43 -9.63 24.86
C TRP A 840 1.05 -10.08 24.66
N ALA A 841 1.72 -9.69 23.60
CA ALA A 841 3.13 -9.98 23.33
C ALA A 841 4.07 -8.82 23.74
N GLY A 842 3.58 -7.81 24.45
CA GLY A 842 4.35 -6.60 24.78
C GLY A 842 5.59 -6.84 25.62
N ASN A 843 5.64 -7.94 26.38
CA ASN A 843 6.78 -8.32 27.23
C ASN A 843 7.68 -9.40 26.62
N THR A 844 7.42 -9.85 25.39
CA THR A 844 8.23 -10.83 24.69
C THR A 844 9.51 -10.15 24.18
N THR A 845 10.66 -10.79 24.39
CA THR A 845 11.97 -10.27 23.96
C THR A 845 12.47 -10.92 22.66
N VAL A 846 13.42 -10.28 21.98
CA VAL A 846 14.12 -10.85 20.81
C VAL A 846 14.86 -12.14 21.16
N ALA A 847 15.41 -12.23 22.37
CA ALA A 847 16.08 -13.44 22.85
C ALA A 847 15.08 -14.60 23.01
N GLN A 848 13.90 -14.34 23.60
CA GLN A 848 12.82 -15.33 23.71
C GLN A 848 12.29 -15.74 22.34
N HIS A 849 12.04 -14.80 21.44
CA HIS A 849 11.65 -15.05 20.07
C HIS A 849 12.64 -16.03 19.37
N ALA A 850 13.94 -15.77 19.45
CA ALA A 850 14.95 -16.61 18.83
C ALA A 850 15.03 -18.00 19.49
N GLN A 851 14.94 -18.08 20.82
CA GLN A 851 14.97 -19.33 21.57
C GLN A 851 13.72 -20.19 21.30
N TRP A 852 12.53 -19.57 21.27
CA TRP A 852 11.29 -20.31 21.06
C TRP A 852 11.14 -20.81 19.61
N LEU A 853 11.63 -20.08 18.61
CA LEU A 853 11.73 -20.58 17.25
C LEU A 853 12.65 -21.79 17.14
N LYS A 854 13.79 -21.78 17.85
CA LYS A 854 14.69 -22.95 17.97
C LYS A 854 13.95 -24.14 18.59
N GLU A 855 13.32 -23.96 19.73
CA GLU A 855 12.61 -25.01 20.45
C GLU A 855 11.45 -25.57 19.64
N ALA A 856 10.72 -24.73 18.91
CA ALA A 856 9.67 -25.16 17.98
C ALA A 856 10.23 -26.02 16.84
N ALA A 857 11.39 -25.63 16.27
CA ALA A 857 12.07 -26.42 15.26
C ALA A 857 12.60 -27.76 15.80
N GLU A 858 13.14 -27.80 17.01
CA GLU A 858 13.57 -29.03 17.70
C GLU A 858 12.40 -30.00 17.89
N LEU A 859 11.26 -29.50 18.41
CA LEU A 859 10.06 -30.28 18.66
C LEU A 859 9.42 -30.76 17.34
N SER A 860 9.36 -29.88 16.33
CA SER A 860 8.87 -30.24 15.01
C SER A 860 9.73 -31.33 14.36
N LYS A 861 11.06 -31.22 14.41
CA LYS A 861 12.00 -32.18 13.87
C LYS A 861 11.93 -33.55 14.57
N ALA A 862 11.61 -33.57 15.87
CA ALA A 862 11.44 -34.76 16.67
C ALA A 862 10.05 -35.46 16.45
N ASN A 863 9.07 -34.74 15.89
CA ASN A 863 7.71 -35.24 15.70
C ASN A 863 7.51 -35.73 14.26
N SER A 864 7.40 -37.06 14.06
CA SER A 864 7.22 -37.68 12.75
C SER A 864 5.93 -37.26 12.02
N ASN A 865 4.97 -36.65 12.72
CA ASN A 865 3.73 -36.13 12.11
C ASN A 865 3.93 -34.76 11.49
N ILE A 866 5.05 -34.05 11.76
CA ILE A 866 5.30 -32.72 11.23
C ILE A 866 6.28 -32.82 10.05
N ARG A 867 5.82 -32.37 8.88
CA ARG A 867 6.59 -32.44 7.63
C ARG A 867 7.33 -31.13 7.32
N LEU A 868 6.72 -30.01 7.62
CA LEU A 868 7.21 -28.69 7.23
C LEU A 868 6.92 -27.68 8.33
N MET A 869 7.87 -26.75 8.54
CA MET A 869 7.68 -25.56 9.37
C MET A 869 8.17 -24.34 8.62
N ILE A 870 7.22 -23.45 8.28
CA ILE A 870 7.52 -22.12 7.73
C ILE A 870 7.53 -21.11 8.87
N VAL A 871 8.66 -20.48 9.10
CA VAL A 871 8.78 -19.37 10.07
C VAL A 871 8.04 -18.15 9.51
N PHE A 872 7.08 -17.67 10.26
CA PHE A 872 6.40 -16.40 10.02
C PHE A 872 7.05 -15.30 10.88
N ASN A 873 7.91 -14.45 10.31
CA ASN A 873 8.42 -14.39 8.94
C ASN A 873 9.92 -14.09 8.92
N VAL A 874 10.51 -13.94 7.71
CA VAL A 874 11.94 -13.66 7.55
C VAL A 874 12.22 -12.15 7.60
N ASP A 875 11.52 -11.34 6.81
CA ASP A 875 11.93 -9.99 6.43
C ASP A 875 10.78 -9.00 6.23
N LEU A 876 9.58 -9.27 6.75
CA LEU A 876 8.49 -8.31 6.68
C LEU A 876 8.79 -7.09 7.57
N THR A 877 8.60 -5.88 7.01
CA THR A 877 9.01 -4.63 7.65
C THR A 877 7.86 -3.81 8.23
N HIS A 878 6.60 -4.20 7.95
CA HIS A 878 5.45 -3.45 8.44
C HIS A 878 5.27 -3.63 9.95
N TYR A 879 5.31 -2.50 10.70
CA TYR A 879 5.06 -2.45 12.13
C TYR A 879 4.03 -1.37 12.43
N GLY A 880 2.81 -1.78 12.76
CA GLY A 880 1.64 -0.92 12.98
C GLY A 880 0.50 -1.74 13.55
N ALA A 881 -0.75 -1.43 13.19
CA ALA A 881 -1.94 -2.16 13.65
C ALA A 881 -1.87 -3.68 13.37
N ASP A 882 -1.14 -4.08 12.35
CA ASP A 882 -0.73 -5.48 12.08
C ASP A 882 0.80 -5.55 12.18
N PRO A 883 1.37 -5.99 13.32
CA PRO A 883 2.79 -5.83 13.62
C PRO A 883 3.65 -6.96 13.02
N ARG A 884 3.51 -7.25 11.73
CA ARG A 884 4.20 -8.35 11.04
C ARG A 884 5.71 -8.31 11.17
N ALA A 885 6.31 -7.10 11.20
CA ALA A 885 7.74 -6.94 11.43
C ALA A 885 8.19 -7.44 12.82
N GLY A 886 7.30 -7.46 13.80
CA GLY A 886 7.58 -7.99 15.13
C GLY A 886 7.78 -9.51 15.17
N TYR A 887 7.35 -10.22 14.13
CA TYR A 887 7.61 -11.65 13.93
C TYR A 887 8.88 -11.93 13.11
N ALA A 888 9.44 -10.91 12.44
CA ALA A 888 10.55 -11.10 11.52
C ALA A 888 11.83 -11.56 12.25
N ILE A 889 12.52 -12.57 11.68
CA ILE A 889 13.81 -13.01 12.21
C ILE A 889 14.94 -12.00 11.93
N ILE A 890 14.84 -11.26 10.82
CA ILE A 890 15.73 -10.12 10.54
C ILE A 890 15.18 -8.91 11.28
N ARG A 891 15.91 -8.47 12.29
CA ARG A 891 15.52 -7.35 13.16
C ARG A 891 15.98 -6.00 12.58
N PRO A 892 15.47 -4.86 13.09
CA PRO A 892 15.99 -3.55 12.72
C PRO A 892 17.53 -3.51 12.85
N GLY A 893 18.19 -2.96 11.83
CA GLY A 893 19.67 -2.96 11.78
C GLY A 893 20.29 -4.23 11.20
N GLY A 894 19.49 -5.21 10.75
CA GLY A 894 19.99 -6.42 10.07
C GLY A 894 20.42 -7.56 10.98
N ALA A 895 20.33 -7.41 12.30
CA ALA A 895 20.63 -8.49 13.24
C ALA A 895 19.62 -9.66 13.09
N CYS A 896 20.12 -10.89 13.23
CA CYS A 896 19.28 -12.09 13.14
C CYS A 896 19.63 -13.11 14.23
N PRO A 897 19.28 -12.88 15.51
CA PRO A 897 19.53 -13.86 16.58
C PRO A 897 18.86 -15.22 16.31
N ALA A 898 17.66 -15.23 15.72
CA ALA A 898 16.98 -16.47 15.36
C ALA A 898 17.72 -17.27 14.27
N CYS A 899 18.52 -16.62 13.42
CA CYS A 899 19.32 -17.32 12.43
C CYS A 899 20.34 -18.27 13.11
N ASP A 900 21.00 -17.81 14.16
CA ASP A 900 22.02 -18.57 14.88
C ASP A 900 21.36 -19.73 15.66
N THR A 901 20.24 -19.46 16.32
CA THR A 901 19.53 -20.50 17.09
C THR A 901 18.94 -21.57 16.19
N LEU A 902 18.35 -21.22 15.05
CA LEU A 902 17.83 -22.18 14.06
C LEU A 902 18.94 -22.99 13.39
N ALA A 903 20.08 -22.36 13.06
CA ALA A 903 21.28 -23.04 12.54
C ALA A 903 21.76 -24.15 13.45
N SER A 904 21.67 -23.98 14.77
CA SER A 904 22.05 -25.00 15.74
C SER A 904 21.19 -26.27 15.68
N VAL A 905 19.97 -26.17 15.10
CA VAL A 905 19.03 -27.31 14.92
C VAL A 905 19.13 -27.91 13.52
N MET A 906 19.27 -27.07 12.51
CA MET A 906 19.16 -27.47 11.10
C MET A 906 20.52 -27.56 10.38
N GLY A 907 21.56 -26.94 10.91
CA GLY A 907 22.82 -26.69 10.22
C GLY A 907 22.71 -25.46 9.29
N SER A 908 23.83 -24.80 9.04
CA SER A 908 23.87 -23.71 8.02
C SER A 908 24.07 -24.30 6.62
N ARG A 909 23.58 -23.60 5.59
CA ARG A 909 23.69 -23.98 4.17
C ARG A 909 24.51 -22.96 3.38
#